data_060ed939e430f3a9e2c580638173f21e
#
_entry.id   060ed939e430f3a9e2c580638173f21e
#
_cell.length_a   1.000
_cell.length_b   1.000
_cell.length_c   1.000
_cell.angle_alpha   90.00
_cell.angle_beta   90.00
_cell.angle_gamma   90.00
#
_symmetry.space_group_name_H-M   'P 1'
#
loop_
_entity.id
_entity.type
_entity.pdbx_description
1 polymer ?
#
loop_
_entity_poly.entity_id
_entity_poly.type
_entity_poly.pdbx_seq_one_letter_code
_entity_poly.pdbx_strand_id
1 'polypeptide(L)'
;MRRLRALAFGLLAGTCVLPPTYAAKPESNKLATIRVQDLHYGDVLWRLYAGKSDFDTLTALEAYQHWNRMPHHADDAALLAGSLYLSLGMHNEAGRRFEALLTTKVPAGVRNRAWFYLAKVWYARGYYDRTLDALHRISGKLLGELESERQNLTVNALMRQGRFDEAEAQLANWHGSPYWMAYAQLNLGVALVRQNRMDEADRVLAAVGTLDVAGTEMLALRDKANLALGYAWLQAKNPQAALVALNRVRLTGPYATRALLGAGWANAGLKDYQQALVPWLELHDRNLLDAAVQESYLAVPWAYGQLGAGAQAAQYYEAAIQSFDEESGRLDTAIDEIGNGHLLDQLLSADKDGQQGWFWQLKQLPDAPQSRYLYALLADNDFQEGLKNYRDLTYLGSTLDTKQQDMDTFDAMIDTRQKAYDQELPKTDALLATDAPTRLRAERGSIDSELTAIETGSDVAALGTSEERAQWERVRRLEEALANAGTGQDLDEARAKLKLIKGVLYWRLDAAFKARVYAKRRELRALDASLNEAQNRWVRVQSARQSVPNDTGEFAARIAALAQRISALKAALASAGQRQNGYLVELSQNELGAQKGRLAAYEVEARFALADIYDRASTPKTPAPAPPAPGEEAAPDDSGSAPQDAPAPMPVPDSGTAPAPAPGTPP
;
A
#
# COMPACT_ATOMS: atom_id res chain seq x y z
N MET A 1 -17.37 -16.75 -0.43
CA MET A 1 -17.95 -15.76 -1.38
C MET A 1 -16.93 -14.67 -1.59
N ARG A 2 -16.25 -14.73 -2.72
CA ARG A 2 -15.13 -13.82 -3.06
C ARG A 2 -15.72 -12.51 -3.57
N ARG A 3 -15.56 -11.43 -2.81
CA ARG A 3 -15.89 -10.08 -3.27
C ARG A 3 -14.67 -9.49 -3.98
N LEU A 4 -14.87 -9.10 -5.22
CA LEU A 4 -13.94 -8.35 -6.05
C LEU A 4 -13.44 -7.10 -5.29
N ARG A 5 -12.13 -6.99 -5.11
CA ARG A 5 -11.48 -5.74 -4.72
C ARG A 5 -11.26 -4.94 -6.00
N ALA A 6 -12.15 -3.99 -6.23
CA ALA A 6 -11.92 -2.96 -7.24
C ALA A 6 -11.03 -1.88 -6.64
N LEU A 7 -9.91 -1.65 -7.32
CA LEU A 7 -9.13 -0.42 -7.39
C LEU A 7 -9.35 0.60 -6.27
N ALA A 8 -8.56 0.54 -5.25
CA ALA A 8 -8.39 1.67 -4.36
C ALA A 8 -7.21 2.54 -4.81
N PHE A 9 -7.34 3.14 -5.98
CA PHE A 9 -7.06 4.56 -6.12
C PHE A 9 -8.42 5.26 -6.02
N GLY A 10 -8.93 5.38 -4.77
CA GLY A 10 -10.21 6.01 -4.47
C GLY A 10 -11.42 5.13 -4.67
N LEU A 11 -11.79 4.31 -3.68
CA LEU A 11 -13.20 3.96 -3.43
C LEU A 11 -13.30 3.10 -2.17
N LEU A 12 -13.63 3.74 -1.06
CA LEU A 12 -14.32 3.11 0.06
C LEU A 12 -15.83 3.22 -0.25
N ALA A 13 -16.42 2.13 -0.73
CA ALA A 13 -17.86 2.05 -0.90
C ALA A 13 -18.47 1.29 0.28
N GLY A 14 -19.02 2.01 1.23
CA GLY A 14 -19.96 1.48 2.22
C GLY A 14 -21.32 1.20 1.58
N THR A 15 -21.83 -0.01 1.75
CA THR A 15 -23.19 -0.37 1.32
C THR A 15 -24.21 0.16 2.31
N CYS A 16 -24.90 1.25 1.98
CA CYS A 16 -26.13 1.67 2.60
C CYS A 16 -27.31 1.17 1.75
N VAL A 17 -28.24 0.45 2.39
CA VAL A 17 -29.56 0.16 1.84
C VAL A 17 -30.38 1.45 1.92
N LEU A 18 -30.72 2.01 0.76
CA LEU A 18 -31.64 3.16 0.65
C LEU A 18 -33.01 2.68 0.16
N PRO A 19 -34.11 3.28 0.64
CA PRO A 19 -35.43 3.05 0.07
C PRO A 19 -35.59 3.71 -1.30
N PRO A 20 -36.50 3.23 -2.16
CA PRO A 20 -36.57 3.64 -3.54
C PRO A 20 -37.28 5.00 -3.72
N THR A 21 -36.56 6.04 -4.10
CA THR A 21 -37.18 7.22 -4.69
C THR A 21 -36.32 7.79 -5.82
N TYR A 22 -36.89 7.78 -7.01
CA TYR A 22 -36.49 8.44 -8.24
C TYR A 22 -35.13 8.08 -8.85
N ALA A 23 -35.22 7.12 -9.75
CA ALA A 23 -34.16 6.77 -10.70
C ALA A 23 -33.92 7.92 -11.69
N ALA A 24 -32.87 8.73 -11.45
CA ALA A 24 -32.15 9.31 -12.54
C ALA A 24 -31.43 8.16 -13.26
N LYS A 25 -31.65 8.02 -14.58
CA LYS A 25 -30.93 7.05 -15.41
C LYS A 25 -29.44 7.20 -15.13
N PRO A 26 -28.72 6.12 -14.71
CA PRO A 26 -27.29 6.19 -14.66
C PRO A 26 -26.80 6.36 -16.11
N GLU A 27 -26.20 7.48 -16.43
CA GLU A 27 -25.32 7.56 -17.59
C GLU A 27 -24.33 6.40 -17.44
N SER A 28 -24.38 5.49 -18.39
CA SER A 28 -23.44 4.37 -18.45
C SER A 28 -22.04 4.96 -18.61
N ASN A 29 -21.36 5.14 -17.50
CA ASN A 29 -19.92 5.37 -17.50
C ASN A 29 -19.30 4.09 -18.12
N LYS A 30 -19.16 4.08 -19.43
CA LYS A 30 -18.37 3.08 -20.13
C LYS A 30 -16.98 3.20 -19.53
N LEU A 31 -16.67 2.32 -18.59
CA LEU A 31 -15.31 2.10 -18.15
C LEU A 31 -14.49 1.94 -19.44
N ALA A 32 -13.67 2.93 -19.75
CA ALA A 32 -12.76 2.83 -20.87
C ALA A 32 -11.91 1.59 -20.62
N THR A 33 -12.14 0.56 -21.42
CA THR A 33 -11.33 -0.65 -21.37
C THR A 33 -9.91 -0.24 -21.71
N ILE A 34 -9.03 -0.19 -20.71
CA ILE A 34 -7.60 0.03 -20.91
C ILE A 34 -7.10 -1.21 -21.64
N ARG A 35 -6.76 -1.04 -22.92
CA ARG A 35 -6.22 -2.12 -23.72
C ARG A 35 -4.76 -2.31 -23.33
N VAL A 36 -4.47 -3.35 -22.58
CA VAL A 36 -3.10 -3.74 -22.22
C VAL A 36 -2.44 -4.35 -23.46
N GLN A 37 -1.43 -3.69 -24.00
CA GLN A 37 -0.71 -4.16 -25.21
C GLN A 37 0.44 -5.09 -24.84
N ASP A 38 1.14 -4.82 -23.73
CA ASP A 38 2.26 -5.62 -23.26
C ASP A 38 1.80 -6.66 -22.24
N LEU A 39 1.98 -7.95 -22.56
CA LEU A 39 1.58 -9.06 -21.68
C LEU A 39 2.23 -8.97 -20.29
N HIS A 40 3.48 -8.54 -20.22
CA HIS A 40 4.20 -8.40 -18.95
C HIS A 40 3.66 -7.24 -18.08
N TYR A 41 3.16 -6.16 -18.70
CA TYR A 41 2.45 -5.12 -17.97
C TYR A 41 1.11 -5.63 -17.43
N GLY A 42 0.44 -6.47 -18.22
CA GLY A 42 -0.76 -7.19 -17.77
C GLY A 42 -0.50 -8.10 -16.58
N ASP A 43 0.64 -8.83 -16.54
CA ASP A 43 1.04 -9.65 -15.40
C ASP A 43 1.28 -8.80 -14.14
N VAL A 44 1.93 -7.65 -14.26
CA VAL A 44 2.14 -6.72 -13.15
C VAL A 44 0.81 -6.20 -12.59
N LEU A 45 -0.11 -5.78 -13.47
CA LEU A 45 -1.45 -5.34 -13.05
C LEU A 45 -2.22 -6.47 -12.38
N TRP A 46 -2.14 -7.69 -12.92
CA TRP A 46 -2.77 -8.85 -12.30
C TRP A 46 -2.22 -9.12 -10.88
N ARG A 47 -0.90 -9.06 -10.69
CA ARG A 47 -0.27 -9.21 -9.37
C ARG A 47 -0.79 -8.18 -8.39
N LEU A 48 -0.85 -6.91 -8.81
CA LEU A 48 -1.37 -5.81 -8.01
C LEU A 48 -2.83 -6.05 -7.58
N TYR A 49 -3.70 -6.45 -8.53
CA TYR A 49 -5.12 -6.66 -8.24
C TYR A 49 -5.44 -8.01 -7.59
N ALA A 50 -4.61 -9.03 -7.81
CA ALA A 50 -4.72 -10.32 -7.14
C ALA A 50 -4.28 -10.27 -5.66
N GLY A 51 -3.83 -9.10 -5.17
CA GLY A 51 -3.41 -8.90 -3.79
C GLY A 51 -2.09 -9.61 -3.47
N LYS A 52 -1.19 -9.74 -4.46
CA LYS A 52 0.20 -10.11 -4.22
C LYS A 52 0.89 -8.97 -3.48
N SER A 53 2.02 -9.28 -2.84
CA SER A 53 2.75 -8.26 -2.12
C SER A 53 3.22 -7.14 -3.06
N ASP A 54 3.22 -5.90 -2.58
CA ASP A 54 3.73 -4.75 -3.33
C ASP A 54 5.20 -4.94 -3.69
N PHE A 55 5.96 -5.61 -2.81
CA PHE A 55 7.37 -5.92 -3.06
C PHE A 55 7.56 -6.92 -4.22
N ASP A 56 6.78 -8.01 -4.26
CA ASP A 56 6.86 -8.98 -5.36
C ASP A 56 6.38 -8.38 -6.68
N THR A 57 5.36 -7.52 -6.61
CA THR A 57 4.85 -6.79 -7.76
C THR A 57 5.90 -5.81 -8.30
N LEU A 58 6.55 -5.05 -7.41
CA LEU A 58 7.65 -4.14 -7.75
C LEU A 58 8.84 -4.89 -8.35
N THR A 59 9.22 -6.02 -7.74
CA THR A 59 10.33 -6.85 -8.23
C THR A 59 10.07 -7.34 -9.66
N ALA A 60 8.86 -7.82 -9.94
CA ALA A 60 8.46 -8.24 -11.29
C ALA A 60 8.48 -7.06 -12.27
N LEU A 61 7.94 -5.90 -11.84
CA LEU A 61 7.93 -4.67 -12.65
C LEU A 61 9.34 -4.22 -13.03
N GLU A 62 10.25 -4.13 -12.05
CA GLU A 62 11.65 -3.74 -12.27
C GLU A 62 12.37 -4.74 -13.19
N ALA A 63 12.16 -6.05 -13.02
CA ALA A 63 12.71 -7.06 -13.89
C ALA A 63 12.22 -6.90 -15.34
N TYR A 64 10.94 -6.68 -15.55
CA TYR A 64 10.39 -6.48 -16.88
C TYR A 64 10.83 -5.16 -17.53
N GLN A 65 11.03 -4.09 -16.74
CA GLN A 65 11.63 -2.84 -17.23
C GLN A 65 13.09 -3.04 -17.64
N HIS A 66 13.88 -3.73 -16.82
CA HIS A 66 15.28 -4.02 -17.11
C HIS A 66 15.45 -4.77 -18.45
N TRP A 67 14.55 -5.72 -18.73
CA TRP A 67 14.58 -6.49 -19.97
C TRP A 67 13.80 -5.84 -21.12
N ASN A 68 13.35 -4.59 -20.97
CA ASN A 68 12.55 -3.84 -21.95
C ASN A 68 11.33 -4.62 -22.50
N ARG A 69 10.60 -5.32 -21.60
CA ARG A 69 9.47 -6.18 -21.96
C ARG A 69 8.12 -5.47 -21.95
N MET A 70 8.11 -4.14 -21.70
CA MET A 70 6.90 -3.31 -21.62
C MET A 70 7.05 -2.01 -22.40
N PRO A 71 7.46 -2.04 -23.68
CA PRO A 71 7.78 -0.83 -24.43
C PRO A 71 6.58 0.08 -24.66
N HIS A 72 5.35 -0.48 -24.79
CA HIS A 72 4.13 0.30 -25.03
C HIS A 72 3.56 0.93 -23.75
N HIS A 73 3.99 0.46 -22.57
CA HIS A 73 3.56 0.94 -21.25
C HIS A 73 4.72 1.46 -20.40
N ALA A 74 5.83 1.88 -21.01
CA ALA A 74 7.04 2.29 -20.30
C ALA A 74 6.77 3.43 -19.30
N ASP A 75 5.98 4.43 -19.69
CA ASP A 75 5.65 5.59 -18.85
C ASP A 75 4.72 5.22 -17.69
N ASP A 76 3.69 4.42 -17.97
CA ASP A 76 2.77 3.93 -16.92
C ASP A 76 3.48 2.98 -15.96
N ALA A 77 4.40 2.14 -16.46
CA ALA A 77 5.23 1.27 -15.66
C ALA A 77 6.19 2.05 -14.74
N ALA A 78 6.79 3.13 -15.22
CA ALA A 78 7.65 4.01 -14.42
C ALA A 78 6.85 4.74 -13.32
N LEU A 79 5.65 5.23 -13.64
CA LEU A 79 4.75 5.83 -12.67
C LEU A 79 4.31 4.81 -11.61
N LEU A 80 3.97 3.58 -12.02
CA LEU A 80 3.59 2.50 -11.11
C LEU A 80 4.74 2.10 -10.20
N ALA A 81 5.98 2.01 -10.73
CA ALA A 81 7.17 1.75 -9.92
C ALA A 81 7.33 2.80 -8.80
N GLY A 82 7.26 4.09 -9.14
CA GLY A 82 7.30 5.17 -8.15
C GLY A 82 6.20 5.03 -7.08
N SER A 83 4.98 4.66 -7.50
CA SER A 83 3.85 4.45 -6.58
C SER A 83 4.06 3.24 -5.65
N LEU A 84 4.63 2.14 -6.15
CA LEU A 84 4.96 0.96 -5.35
C LEU A 84 6.13 1.24 -4.37
N TYR A 85 7.14 2.00 -4.77
CA TYR A 85 8.18 2.47 -3.84
C TYR A 85 7.58 3.33 -2.73
N LEU A 86 6.63 4.21 -3.06
CA LEU A 86 5.93 5.04 -2.08
C LEU A 86 5.08 4.18 -1.12
N SER A 87 4.38 3.18 -1.64
CA SER A 87 3.59 2.22 -0.87
C SER A 87 4.45 1.43 0.14
N LEU A 88 5.68 1.11 -0.25
CA LEU A 88 6.67 0.44 0.60
C LEU A 88 7.41 1.38 1.57
N GLY A 89 7.02 2.66 1.67
CA GLY A 89 7.70 3.64 2.53
C GLY A 89 9.05 4.12 2.01
N MET A 90 9.47 3.71 0.81
CA MET A 90 10.76 4.07 0.20
C MET A 90 10.71 5.47 -0.46
N HIS A 91 10.42 6.50 0.32
CA HIS A 91 10.18 7.87 -0.16
C HIS A 91 11.31 8.43 -1.04
N ASN A 92 12.58 8.13 -0.71
CA ASN A 92 13.74 8.59 -1.48
C ASN A 92 13.74 8.02 -2.90
N GLU A 93 13.47 6.72 -3.01
CA GLU A 93 13.45 6.02 -4.29
C GLU A 93 12.23 6.44 -5.12
N ALA A 94 11.06 6.52 -4.48
CA ALA A 94 9.84 7.03 -5.11
C ALA A 94 10.07 8.43 -5.70
N GLY A 95 10.66 9.35 -4.91
CA GLY A 95 10.99 10.70 -5.37
C GLY A 95 11.92 10.69 -6.59
N ARG A 96 13.02 9.93 -6.55
CA ARG A 96 13.94 9.79 -7.69
C ARG A 96 13.25 9.26 -8.96
N ARG A 97 12.34 8.28 -8.81
CA ARG A 97 11.59 7.70 -9.95
C ARG A 97 10.63 8.71 -10.56
N PHE A 98 9.89 9.46 -9.73
CA PHE A 98 9.01 10.51 -10.24
C PHE A 98 9.79 11.67 -10.89
N GLU A 99 10.90 12.12 -10.29
CA GLU A 99 11.76 13.15 -10.87
C GLU A 99 12.33 12.69 -12.24
N ALA A 100 12.84 11.46 -12.32
CA ALA A 100 13.34 10.90 -13.58
C ALA A 100 12.23 10.85 -14.65
N LEU A 101 11.03 10.43 -14.29
CA LEU A 101 9.89 10.40 -15.20
C LEU A 101 9.53 11.80 -15.71
N LEU A 102 9.63 12.82 -14.86
CA LEU A 102 9.34 14.22 -15.21
C LEU A 102 10.38 14.86 -16.14
N THR A 103 11.59 14.29 -16.27
CA THR A 103 12.59 14.73 -17.25
C THR A 103 12.30 14.23 -18.67
N THR A 104 11.42 13.25 -18.82
CA THR A 104 11.06 12.65 -20.10
C THR A 104 9.79 13.27 -20.69
N LYS A 105 9.58 13.07 -22.01
CA LYS A 105 8.37 13.52 -22.68
C LYS A 105 7.25 12.49 -22.48
N VAL A 106 6.48 12.65 -21.40
CA VAL A 106 5.36 11.77 -21.07
C VAL A 106 3.99 12.41 -21.34
N PRO A 107 2.91 11.61 -21.50
CA PRO A 107 1.55 12.12 -21.61
C PRO A 107 1.15 13.00 -20.41
N ALA A 108 0.32 14.02 -20.65
CA ALA A 108 -0.09 14.97 -19.62
C ALA A 108 -0.69 14.29 -18.36
N GLY A 109 -1.50 13.23 -18.54
CA GLY A 109 -2.09 12.49 -17.44
C GLY A 109 -1.05 11.77 -16.57
N VAL A 110 0.00 11.20 -17.16
CA VAL A 110 1.12 10.57 -16.43
C VAL A 110 1.92 11.64 -15.70
N ARG A 111 2.28 12.72 -16.40
CA ARG A 111 3.03 13.85 -15.83
C ARG A 111 2.32 14.49 -14.63
N ASN A 112 1.03 14.73 -14.73
CA ASN A 112 0.24 15.31 -13.65
C ASN A 112 0.20 14.39 -12.41
N ARG A 113 0.03 13.09 -12.59
CA ARG A 113 0.09 12.11 -11.49
C ARG A 113 1.50 12.06 -10.88
N ALA A 114 2.55 12.10 -11.68
CA ALA A 114 3.92 12.13 -11.18
C ALA A 114 4.19 13.38 -10.32
N TRP A 115 3.76 14.58 -10.75
CA TRP A 115 3.83 15.79 -9.94
C TRP A 115 3.06 15.68 -8.64
N PHE A 116 1.85 15.10 -8.67
CA PHE A 116 1.03 14.92 -7.49
C PHE A 116 1.70 13.98 -6.45
N TYR A 117 2.19 12.82 -6.88
CA TYR A 117 2.87 11.90 -5.97
C TYR A 117 4.19 12.47 -5.45
N LEU A 118 4.93 13.20 -6.26
CA LEU A 118 6.13 13.89 -5.83
C LEU A 118 5.81 14.98 -4.79
N ALA A 119 4.72 15.72 -4.97
CA ALA A 119 4.22 16.66 -3.97
C ALA A 119 3.90 15.98 -2.63
N LYS A 120 3.28 14.79 -2.64
CA LYS A 120 3.04 14.00 -1.41
C LYS A 120 4.33 13.60 -0.73
N VAL A 121 5.34 13.16 -1.49
CA VAL A 121 6.67 12.83 -0.94
C VAL A 121 7.31 14.05 -0.28
N TRP A 122 7.27 15.21 -0.91
CA TRP A 122 7.84 16.44 -0.36
C TRP A 122 7.08 16.95 0.85
N TYR A 123 5.74 16.86 0.84
CA TYR A 123 4.91 17.21 1.99
C TYR A 123 5.25 16.36 3.22
N ALA A 124 5.35 15.04 3.05
CA ALA A 124 5.71 14.11 4.12
C ALA A 124 7.10 14.40 4.72
N ARG A 125 7.97 15.09 3.96
CA ARG A 125 9.32 15.50 4.39
C ARG A 125 9.39 16.94 4.91
N GLY A 126 8.28 17.66 4.97
CA GLY A 126 8.23 19.04 5.42
C GLY A 126 8.71 20.07 4.38
N TYR A 127 8.96 19.68 3.11
CA TYR A 127 9.35 20.59 2.04
C TYR A 127 8.12 21.26 1.39
N TYR A 128 7.40 22.07 2.17
CA TYR A 128 6.11 22.63 1.77
C TYR A 128 6.20 23.55 0.56
N ASP A 129 7.29 24.31 0.38
CA ASP A 129 7.52 25.12 -0.84
C ASP A 129 7.55 24.26 -2.10
N ARG A 130 8.37 23.18 -2.06
CA ARG A 130 8.45 22.23 -3.18
C ARG A 130 7.14 21.51 -3.43
N THR A 131 6.37 21.24 -2.36
CA THR A 131 5.03 20.65 -2.46
C THR A 131 4.12 21.56 -3.28
N LEU A 132 4.05 22.85 -2.93
CA LEU A 132 3.21 23.83 -3.64
C LEU A 132 3.67 24.02 -5.09
N ASP A 133 4.96 24.11 -5.33
CA ASP A 133 5.52 24.20 -6.67
C ASP A 133 5.11 23.01 -7.55
N ALA A 134 5.19 21.79 -7.01
CA ALA A 134 4.79 20.58 -7.73
C ALA A 134 3.28 20.59 -8.04
N LEU A 135 2.45 20.99 -7.06
CA LEU A 135 1.01 21.07 -7.24
C LEU A 135 0.61 22.13 -8.29
N HIS A 136 1.33 23.27 -8.37
CA HIS A 136 1.13 24.29 -9.39
C HIS A 136 1.54 23.83 -10.81
N ARG A 137 2.45 22.88 -10.95
CA ARG A 137 2.86 22.32 -12.25
C ARG A 137 1.84 21.35 -12.85
N ILE A 138 0.81 20.97 -12.09
CA ILE A 138 -0.28 20.13 -12.57
C ILE A 138 -1.19 20.96 -13.48
N SER A 139 -1.28 20.58 -14.74
CA SER A 139 -2.12 21.25 -15.73
C SER A 139 -3.52 20.62 -15.79
N GLY A 140 -4.55 21.42 -15.55
CA GLY A 140 -5.93 20.94 -15.52
C GLY A 140 -6.31 20.24 -14.23
N LYS A 141 -7.28 19.33 -14.29
CA LYS A 141 -7.78 18.55 -13.14
C LYS A 141 -7.25 17.13 -13.16
N LEU A 142 -6.98 16.59 -11.98
CA LEU A 142 -6.72 15.18 -11.81
C LEU A 142 -8.04 14.39 -11.88
N LEU A 143 -7.96 13.10 -12.18
CA LEU A 143 -9.14 12.24 -12.29
C LEU A 143 -9.63 11.78 -10.91
N GLY A 144 -10.94 11.79 -10.72
CA GLY A 144 -11.61 11.25 -9.55
C GLY A 144 -11.18 11.89 -8.24
N GLU A 145 -10.97 11.09 -7.20
CA GLU A 145 -10.63 11.53 -5.86
C GLU A 145 -9.26 12.22 -5.76
N LEU A 146 -8.34 11.97 -6.70
CA LEU A 146 -7.02 12.60 -6.70
C LEU A 146 -7.09 14.13 -6.78
N GLU A 147 -8.12 14.68 -7.43
CA GLU A 147 -8.33 16.12 -7.46
C GLU A 147 -8.69 16.69 -6.10
N SER A 148 -9.56 16.01 -5.37
CA SER A 148 -9.93 16.39 -4.01
C SER A 148 -8.74 16.32 -3.06
N GLU A 149 -7.96 15.26 -3.19
CA GLU A 149 -6.74 15.07 -2.41
C GLU A 149 -5.68 16.13 -2.74
N ARG A 150 -5.53 16.50 -4.02
CA ARG A 150 -4.65 17.59 -4.45
C ARG A 150 -5.02 18.92 -3.80
N GLN A 151 -6.31 19.28 -3.80
CA GLN A 151 -6.78 20.51 -3.20
C GLN A 151 -6.58 20.51 -1.68
N ASN A 152 -6.88 19.40 -1.00
CA ASN A 152 -6.62 19.24 0.42
C ASN A 152 -5.13 19.36 0.76
N LEU A 153 -4.25 18.72 -0.03
CA LEU A 153 -2.81 18.81 0.13
C LEU A 153 -2.32 20.26 -0.05
N THR A 154 -2.90 21.00 -1.00
CA THR A 154 -2.57 22.41 -1.21
C THR A 154 -2.94 23.25 0.01
N VAL A 155 -4.16 23.12 0.54
CA VAL A 155 -4.61 23.82 1.75
C VAL A 155 -3.70 23.51 2.92
N ASN A 156 -3.40 22.23 3.15
CA ASN A 156 -2.53 21.80 4.24
C ASN A 156 -1.10 22.36 4.10
N ALA A 157 -0.53 22.38 2.90
CA ALA A 157 0.80 22.94 2.66
C ALA A 157 0.84 24.47 2.91
N LEU A 158 -0.18 25.19 2.48
CA LEU A 158 -0.33 26.63 2.74
C LEU A 158 -0.43 26.91 4.25
N MET A 159 -1.22 26.13 4.98
CA MET A 159 -1.34 26.28 6.44
C MET A 159 -0.01 26.02 7.16
N ARG A 160 0.76 25.00 6.72
CA ARG A 160 2.09 24.72 7.29
C ARG A 160 3.09 25.86 7.07
N GLN A 161 2.88 26.70 6.03
CA GLN A 161 3.66 27.91 5.79
C GLN A 161 3.10 29.17 6.46
N GLY A 162 1.97 29.08 7.18
CA GLY A 162 1.29 30.22 7.78
C GLY A 162 0.52 31.10 6.78
N ARG A 163 0.32 30.63 5.53
CA ARG A 163 -0.38 31.34 4.47
C ARG A 163 -1.89 31.10 4.55
N PHE A 164 -2.50 31.50 5.67
CA PHE A 164 -3.90 31.16 5.99
C PHE A 164 -4.92 31.80 5.04
N ASP A 165 -4.68 33.04 4.58
CA ASP A 165 -5.58 33.74 3.67
C ASP A 165 -5.65 33.05 2.30
N GLU A 166 -4.51 32.53 1.84
CA GLU A 166 -4.47 31.75 0.59
C GLU A 166 -5.11 30.37 0.76
N ALA A 167 -4.96 29.74 1.93
CA ALA A 167 -5.65 28.51 2.26
C ALA A 167 -7.19 28.70 2.25
N GLU A 168 -7.68 29.80 2.82
CA GLU A 168 -9.11 30.16 2.77
C GLU A 168 -9.59 30.44 1.34
N ALA A 169 -8.82 31.17 0.55
CA ALA A 169 -9.13 31.43 -0.85
C ALA A 169 -9.19 30.13 -1.67
N GLN A 170 -8.31 29.15 -1.36
CA GLN A 170 -8.35 27.82 -1.99
C GLN A 170 -9.61 27.06 -1.62
N LEU A 171 -10.08 27.15 -0.37
CA LEU A 171 -11.34 26.54 0.07
C LEU A 171 -12.57 27.21 -0.58
N ALA A 172 -12.56 28.54 -0.74
CA ALA A 172 -13.63 29.26 -1.43
C ALA A 172 -13.77 28.82 -2.90
N ASN A 173 -12.68 28.40 -3.53
CA ASN A 173 -12.62 27.90 -4.90
C ASN A 173 -12.60 26.37 -4.97
N TRP A 174 -13.14 25.68 -3.98
CA TRP A 174 -13.14 24.23 -3.92
C TRP A 174 -14.01 23.59 -4.98
N HIS A 175 -13.46 22.58 -5.68
CA HIS A 175 -14.14 21.86 -6.75
C HIS A 175 -14.11 20.33 -6.55
N GLY A 176 -13.67 19.89 -5.39
CA GLY A 176 -13.55 18.48 -5.04
C GLY A 176 -14.75 17.95 -4.27
N SER A 177 -14.60 16.75 -3.71
CA SER A 177 -15.58 16.12 -2.85
C SER A 177 -15.87 16.97 -1.61
N PRO A 178 -17.13 17.16 -1.20
CA PRO A 178 -17.49 17.82 0.06
C PRO A 178 -16.85 17.17 1.30
N TYR A 179 -16.63 15.86 1.24
CA TYR A 179 -15.94 15.10 2.29
C TYR A 179 -14.53 15.66 2.55
N TRP A 180 -13.70 15.76 1.52
CA TRP A 180 -12.35 16.32 1.63
C TRP A 180 -12.36 17.81 2.02
N MET A 181 -13.36 18.56 1.54
CA MET A 181 -13.55 19.94 1.93
C MET A 181 -13.76 20.11 3.42
N ALA A 182 -14.60 19.27 4.03
CA ALA A 182 -14.87 19.33 5.47
C ALA A 182 -13.62 19.08 6.31
N TYR A 183 -12.73 18.16 5.90
CA TYR A 183 -11.44 17.95 6.55
C TYR A 183 -10.52 19.17 6.42
N ALA A 184 -10.43 19.73 5.22
CA ALA A 184 -9.60 20.91 5.00
C ALA A 184 -10.11 22.12 5.80
N GLN A 185 -11.42 22.30 5.87
CA GLN A 185 -12.06 23.36 6.68
C GLN A 185 -11.79 23.16 8.19
N LEU A 186 -11.94 21.91 8.71
CA LEU A 186 -11.62 21.62 10.09
C LEU A 186 -10.16 21.98 10.42
N ASN A 187 -9.23 21.55 9.58
CA ASN A 187 -7.80 21.81 9.78
C ASN A 187 -7.51 23.32 9.76
N LEU A 188 -8.07 24.05 8.81
CA LEU A 188 -7.91 25.50 8.74
C LEU A 188 -8.53 26.18 9.96
N GLY A 189 -9.73 25.80 10.36
CA GLY A 189 -10.40 26.40 11.50
C GLY A 189 -9.62 26.21 12.79
N VAL A 190 -9.07 25.03 13.05
CA VAL A 190 -8.18 24.77 14.20
C VAL A 190 -6.90 25.59 14.12
N ALA A 191 -6.32 25.74 12.92
CA ALA A 191 -5.13 26.59 12.75
C ALA A 191 -5.42 28.08 13.02
N LEU A 192 -6.58 28.56 12.60
CA LEU A 192 -7.03 29.94 12.87
C LEU A 192 -7.27 30.19 14.36
N VAL A 193 -7.83 29.21 15.11
CA VAL A 193 -7.93 29.29 16.58
C VAL A 193 -6.55 29.47 17.21
N ARG A 194 -5.55 28.70 16.81
CA ARG A 194 -4.17 28.81 17.31
C ARG A 194 -3.53 30.16 17.01
N GLN A 195 -3.94 30.81 15.93
CA GLN A 195 -3.51 32.16 15.57
C GLN A 195 -4.35 33.27 16.19
N ASN A 196 -5.29 32.92 17.09
CA ASN A 196 -6.22 33.86 17.75
C ASN A 196 -7.11 34.66 16.73
N ARG A 197 -7.36 34.10 15.55
CA ARG A 197 -8.24 34.66 14.51
C ARG A 197 -9.67 34.12 14.69
N MET A 198 -10.31 34.49 15.81
CA MET A 198 -11.54 33.87 16.29
C MET A 198 -12.73 34.02 15.35
N ASP A 199 -12.95 35.19 14.74
CA ASP A 199 -14.10 35.43 13.84
C ASP A 199 -14.03 34.55 12.59
N GLU A 200 -12.82 34.32 12.07
CA GLU A 200 -12.60 33.47 10.91
C GLU A 200 -12.67 31.98 11.30
N ALA A 201 -12.12 31.64 12.46
CA ALA A 201 -12.21 30.29 13.00
C ALA A 201 -13.67 29.87 13.24
N ASP A 202 -14.50 30.77 13.83
CA ASP A 202 -15.92 30.53 14.04
C ASP A 202 -16.65 30.25 12.73
N ARG A 203 -16.47 31.12 11.72
CA ARG A 203 -17.08 30.94 10.42
C ARG A 203 -16.74 29.59 9.77
N VAL A 204 -15.46 29.21 9.80
CA VAL A 204 -14.98 27.98 9.17
C VAL A 204 -15.40 26.74 9.94
N LEU A 205 -15.23 26.73 11.28
CA LEU A 205 -15.59 25.59 12.13
C LEU A 205 -17.09 25.41 12.26
N ALA A 206 -17.88 26.51 12.35
CA ALA A 206 -19.33 26.42 12.40
C ALA A 206 -19.92 25.84 11.10
N ALA A 207 -19.33 26.16 9.94
CA ALA A 207 -19.70 25.53 8.67
C ALA A 207 -19.57 24.01 8.71
N VAL A 208 -18.49 23.48 9.28
CA VAL A 208 -18.32 22.03 9.48
C VAL A 208 -19.22 21.50 10.58
N GLY A 209 -19.32 22.23 11.70
CA GLY A 209 -20.10 21.84 12.88
C GLY A 209 -21.60 21.73 12.68
N THR A 210 -22.10 22.32 11.60
CA THR A 210 -23.54 22.33 11.26
C THR A 210 -23.88 21.50 10.01
N LEU A 211 -22.89 20.76 9.45
CA LEU A 211 -23.14 19.93 8.26
C LEU A 211 -24.21 18.85 8.57
N ASP A 212 -25.16 18.73 7.64
CA ASP A 212 -26.10 17.61 7.63
C ASP A 212 -25.42 16.42 6.93
N VAL A 213 -24.88 15.52 7.76
CA VAL A 213 -24.06 14.40 7.29
C VAL A 213 -24.47 13.10 7.95
N ALA A 214 -24.22 12.00 7.24
CA ALA A 214 -24.42 10.64 7.73
C ALA A 214 -23.07 9.89 7.79
N GLY A 215 -23.07 8.79 8.56
CA GLY A 215 -21.88 7.96 8.75
C GLY A 215 -21.06 8.39 9.97
N THR A 216 -20.47 7.41 10.62
CA THR A 216 -19.76 7.59 11.89
C THR A 216 -18.59 8.57 11.79
N GLU A 217 -17.85 8.52 10.70
CA GLU A 217 -16.68 9.34 10.45
C GLU A 217 -17.04 10.82 10.28
N MET A 218 -18.00 11.14 9.40
CA MET A 218 -18.41 12.53 9.16
C MET A 218 -19.13 13.14 10.36
N LEU A 219 -19.89 12.32 11.10
CA LEU A 219 -20.49 12.74 12.37
C LEU A 219 -19.39 13.03 13.42
N ALA A 220 -18.33 12.23 13.48
CA ALA A 220 -17.19 12.51 14.37
C ALA A 220 -16.44 13.79 13.95
N LEU A 221 -16.28 14.04 12.65
CA LEU A 221 -15.66 15.27 12.14
C LEU A 221 -16.46 16.51 12.54
N ARG A 222 -17.81 16.46 12.40
CA ARG A 222 -18.73 17.50 12.87
C ARG A 222 -18.62 17.74 14.37
N ASP A 223 -18.59 16.67 15.16
CA ASP A 223 -18.43 16.76 16.61
C ASP A 223 -17.08 17.37 16.99
N LYS A 224 -15.99 17.02 16.28
CA LYS A 224 -14.66 17.59 16.49
C LYS A 224 -14.62 19.08 16.19
N ALA A 225 -15.30 19.54 15.14
CA ALA A 225 -15.38 20.96 14.82
C ALA A 225 -16.13 21.75 15.89
N ASN A 226 -17.27 21.23 16.35
CA ASN A 226 -18.03 21.86 17.44
C ASN A 226 -17.25 21.86 18.77
N LEU A 227 -16.52 20.77 19.06
CA LEU A 227 -15.65 20.71 20.24
C LEU A 227 -14.55 21.78 20.17
N ALA A 228 -13.83 21.86 19.05
CA ALA A 228 -12.76 22.84 18.86
C ALA A 228 -13.29 24.27 19.02
N LEU A 229 -14.43 24.57 18.42
CA LEU A 229 -15.09 25.87 18.53
C LEU A 229 -15.52 26.16 19.98
N GLY A 230 -16.10 25.18 20.67
CA GLY A 230 -16.55 25.33 22.05
C GLY A 230 -15.40 25.67 23.00
N TYR A 231 -14.28 24.95 22.90
CA TYR A 231 -13.08 25.25 23.71
C TYR A 231 -12.41 26.57 23.32
N ALA A 232 -12.41 26.93 22.05
CA ALA A 232 -11.93 28.23 21.59
C ALA A 232 -12.74 29.39 22.23
N TRP A 233 -14.06 29.26 22.31
CA TRP A 233 -14.91 30.25 22.97
C TRP A 233 -14.75 30.27 24.48
N LEU A 234 -14.47 29.13 25.15
CA LEU A 234 -14.11 29.08 26.56
C LEU A 234 -12.82 29.85 26.81
N GLN A 235 -11.80 29.61 25.99
CA GLN A 235 -10.51 30.34 26.07
C GLN A 235 -10.69 31.85 25.83
N ALA A 236 -11.59 32.23 24.93
CA ALA A 236 -11.96 33.62 24.65
C ALA A 236 -12.89 34.22 25.74
N LYS A 237 -13.15 33.50 26.83
CA LYS A 237 -14.04 33.92 27.95
C LYS A 237 -15.46 34.26 27.51
N ASN A 238 -15.98 33.53 26.49
CA ASN A 238 -17.36 33.62 26.02
C ASN A 238 -18.09 32.29 26.28
N PRO A 239 -18.51 32.03 27.52
CA PRO A 239 -19.14 30.73 27.88
C PRO A 239 -20.49 30.51 27.16
N GLN A 240 -21.21 31.58 26.82
CA GLN A 240 -22.49 31.47 26.11
C GLN A 240 -22.31 30.90 24.73
N ALA A 241 -21.34 31.40 23.95
CA ALA A 241 -21.01 30.88 22.62
C ALA A 241 -20.45 29.46 22.71
N ALA A 242 -19.64 29.18 23.75
CA ALA A 242 -19.10 27.85 24.01
C ALA A 242 -20.21 26.79 24.18
N LEU A 243 -21.24 27.08 25.01
CA LEU A 243 -22.39 26.19 25.23
C LEU A 243 -23.12 25.85 23.93
N VAL A 244 -23.32 26.83 23.05
CA VAL A 244 -23.99 26.61 21.77
C VAL A 244 -23.24 25.58 20.92
N ALA A 245 -21.91 25.68 20.87
CA ALA A 245 -21.09 24.75 20.11
C ALA A 245 -21.02 23.37 20.79
N LEU A 246 -20.73 23.31 22.10
CA LEU A 246 -20.57 22.07 22.86
C LEU A 246 -21.83 21.22 22.91
N ASN A 247 -23.00 21.84 23.01
CA ASN A 247 -24.29 21.15 23.00
C ASN A 247 -24.65 20.52 21.65
N ARG A 248 -23.95 20.84 20.57
CA ARG A 248 -24.10 20.17 19.26
C ARG A 248 -23.32 18.87 19.18
N VAL A 249 -22.39 18.62 20.09
CA VAL A 249 -21.60 17.39 20.11
C VAL A 249 -22.45 16.22 20.63
N ARG A 250 -22.44 15.10 19.92
CA ARG A 250 -23.21 13.90 20.29
C ARG A 250 -22.65 13.26 21.57
N LEU A 251 -23.54 12.81 22.45
CA LEU A 251 -23.17 12.15 23.71
C LEU A 251 -22.59 10.72 23.52
N THR A 252 -22.80 10.11 22.35
CA THR A 252 -22.33 8.75 22.01
C THR A 252 -21.10 8.75 21.11
N GLY A 253 -20.56 9.94 20.77
CA GLY A 253 -19.39 10.08 19.90
C GLY A 253 -18.07 10.06 20.68
N PRO A 254 -16.92 9.97 19.95
CA PRO A 254 -15.60 9.93 20.57
C PRO A 254 -15.19 11.22 21.27
N TYR A 255 -15.94 12.30 21.09
CA TYR A 255 -15.69 13.63 21.68
C TYR A 255 -16.67 13.98 22.81
N ALA A 256 -17.56 13.06 23.20
CA ALA A 256 -18.61 13.28 24.17
C ALA A 256 -18.06 13.70 25.55
N THR A 257 -17.06 13.02 26.05
CA THR A 257 -16.45 13.29 27.37
C THR A 257 -15.88 14.71 27.45
N ARG A 258 -15.10 15.12 26.45
CA ARG A 258 -14.55 16.49 26.39
C ARG A 258 -15.65 17.54 26.24
N ALA A 259 -16.70 17.25 25.47
CA ALA A 259 -17.81 18.18 25.31
C ALA A 259 -18.59 18.36 26.60
N LEU A 260 -18.85 17.29 27.35
CA LEU A 260 -19.48 17.35 28.66
C LEU A 260 -18.63 18.16 29.65
N LEU A 261 -17.32 17.92 29.69
CA LEU A 261 -16.42 18.70 30.54
C LEU A 261 -16.49 20.19 30.21
N GLY A 262 -16.35 20.52 28.91
CA GLY A 262 -16.40 21.91 28.44
C GLY A 262 -17.76 22.58 28.71
N ALA A 263 -18.88 21.85 28.56
CA ALA A 263 -20.21 22.36 28.86
C ALA A 263 -20.37 22.67 30.35
N GLY A 264 -19.81 21.84 31.22
CA GLY A 264 -19.74 22.13 32.65
C GLY A 264 -18.96 23.40 32.95
N TRP A 265 -17.77 23.56 32.38
CA TRP A 265 -16.96 24.78 32.53
C TRP A 265 -17.66 26.02 31.97
N ALA A 266 -18.38 25.89 30.88
CA ALA A 266 -19.15 27.00 30.32
C ALA A 266 -20.29 27.43 31.26
N ASN A 267 -21.03 26.49 31.84
CA ASN A 267 -22.06 26.80 32.87
C ASN A 267 -21.43 27.41 34.12
N ALA A 268 -20.30 26.88 34.58
CA ALA A 268 -19.55 27.46 35.70
C ALA A 268 -19.09 28.90 35.41
N GLY A 269 -18.64 29.19 34.19
CA GLY A 269 -18.31 30.53 33.74
C GLY A 269 -19.49 31.51 33.75
N LEU A 270 -20.71 30.98 33.61
CA LEU A 270 -21.96 31.74 33.80
C LEU A 270 -22.41 31.80 35.25
N LYS A 271 -21.64 31.23 36.20
CA LYS A 271 -21.96 31.08 37.62
C LYS A 271 -23.19 30.20 37.88
N ASP A 272 -23.61 29.41 36.92
CA ASP A 272 -24.70 28.42 37.09
C ASP A 272 -24.10 27.06 37.46
N TYR A 273 -23.70 26.94 38.74
CA TYR A 273 -23.02 25.75 39.24
C TYR A 273 -23.94 24.54 39.33
N GLN A 274 -25.27 24.74 39.43
CA GLN A 274 -26.24 23.64 39.38
C GLN A 274 -26.27 23.00 37.98
N GLN A 275 -26.29 23.82 36.92
CA GLN A 275 -26.25 23.32 35.56
C GLN A 275 -24.85 22.77 35.18
N ALA A 276 -23.77 23.26 35.82
CA ALA A 276 -22.44 22.72 35.64
C ALA A 276 -22.31 21.28 36.17
N LEU A 277 -22.96 20.97 37.29
CA LEU A 277 -22.98 19.61 37.86
C LEU A 277 -23.60 18.56 36.92
N VAL A 278 -24.56 18.93 36.11
CA VAL A 278 -25.27 17.95 35.24
C VAL A 278 -24.29 17.20 34.31
N PRO A 279 -23.52 17.87 33.45
CA PRO A 279 -22.56 17.18 32.58
C PRO A 279 -21.37 16.59 33.34
N TRP A 280 -20.95 17.18 34.45
CA TRP A 280 -19.82 16.68 35.23
C TRP A 280 -20.13 15.42 36.02
N LEU A 281 -21.36 15.25 36.56
CA LEU A 281 -21.77 14.02 37.20
C LEU A 281 -21.93 12.89 36.18
N GLU A 282 -22.44 13.18 35.00
CA GLU A 282 -22.48 12.22 33.90
C GLU A 282 -21.05 11.76 33.52
N LEU A 283 -20.04 12.66 33.59
CA LEU A 283 -18.64 12.30 33.36
C LEU A 283 -18.06 11.45 34.48
N HIS A 284 -18.36 11.80 35.71
CA HIS A 284 -17.84 11.11 36.91
C HIS A 284 -18.16 9.60 36.90
N ASP A 285 -19.29 9.22 36.29
CA ASP A 285 -19.73 7.82 36.16
C ASP A 285 -19.03 7.09 34.97
N ARG A 286 -18.16 7.77 34.19
CA ARG A 286 -17.45 7.19 33.06
C ARG A 286 -16.06 6.68 33.45
N ASN A 287 -15.32 6.17 32.46
CA ASN A 287 -14.01 5.56 32.68
C ASN A 287 -12.93 6.61 33.02
N LEU A 288 -12.27 6.46 34.18
CA LEU A 288 -11.22 7.34 34.69
C LEU A 288 -9.95 7.44 33.80
N LEU A 289 -9.83 6.61 32.77
CA LEU A 289 -8.75 6.72 31.79
C LEU A 289 -8.80 7.98 30.93
N ASP A 290 -9.99 8.56 30.74
CA ASP A 290 -10.18 9.78 29.98
C ASP A 290 -9.81 10.99 30.85
N ALA A 291 -8.91 11.85 30.35
CA ALA A 291 -8.48 13.06 31.06
C ALA A 291 -9.66 13.98 31.44
N ALA A 292 -10.71 14.04 30.62
CA ALA A 292 -11.92 14.81 30.93
C ALA A 292 -12.70 14.21 32.11
N VAL A 293 -12.69 12.89 32.26
CA VAL A 293 -13.24 12.21 33.41
C VAL A 293 -12.41 12.48 34.65
N GLN A 294 -11.08 12.39 34.56
CA GLN A 294 -10.16 12.73 35.66
C GLN A 294 -10.42 14.14 36.19
N GLU A 295 -10.57 15.13 35.30
CA GLU A 295 -10.84 16.53 35.68
C GLU A 295 -12.22 16.68 36.34
N SER A 296 -13.23 15.87 35.95
CA SER A 296 -14.54 15.93 36.58
C SER A 296 -14.55 15.53 38.03
N TYR A 297 -13.60 14.70 38.48
CA TYR A 297 -13.41 14.35 39.90
C TYR A 297 -12.98 15.51 40.77
N LEU A 298 -12.42 16.56 40.17
CA LEU A 298 -12.14 17.85 40.85
C LEU A 298 -13.28 18.86 40.64
N ALA A 299 -13.84 18.88 39.42
CA ALA A 299 -14.86 19.86 39.06
C ALA A 299 -16.18 19.67 39.83
N VAL A 300 -16.60 18.41 40.04
CA VAL A 300 -17.82 18.10 40.82
C VAL A 300 -17.75 18.60 42.26
N PRO A 301 -16.73 18.22 43.08
CA PRO A 301 -16.63 18.71 44.44
C PRO A 301 -16.43 20.20 44.51
N TRP A 302 -15.68 20.80 43.56
CA TRP A 302 -15.53 22.24 43.48
C TRP A 302 -16.89 22.95 43.30
N ALA A 303 -17.76 22.45 42.38
CA ALA A 303 -19.08 23.03 42.20
C ALA A 303 -19.98 22.91 43.45
N TYR A 304 -19.91 21.77 44.15
CA TYR A 304 -20.62 21.62 45.42
C TYR A 304 -20.11 22.63 46.47
N GLY A 305 -18.80 22.89 46.47
CA GLY A 305 -18.22 23.94 47.33
C GLY A 305 -18.76 25.34 47.01
N GLN A 306 -18.89 25.68 45.69
CA GLN A 306 -19.46 26.98 45.28
C GLN A 306 -20.96 27.10 45.65
N LEU A 307 -21.68 25.97 45.71
CA LEU A 307 -23.08 25.91 46.17
C LEU A 307 -23.23 25.88 47.69
N GLY A 308 -22.14 25.92 48.45
CA GLY A 308 -22.16 25.85 49.91
C GLY A 308 -22.40 24.45 50.49
N ALA A 309 -22.36 23.43 49.68
CA ALA A 309 -22.60 22.02 50.05
C ALA A 309 -21.29 21.33 50.48
N GLY A 310 -20.61 21.84 51.51
CA GLY A 310 -19.26 21.41 51.93
C GLY A 310 -19.16 19.92 52.27
N ALA A 311 -20.18 19.30 52.87
CA ALA A 311 -20.15 17.88 53.18
C ALA A 311 -20.10 17.00 51.93
N GLN A 312 -20.88 17.32 50.91
CA GLN A 312 -20.85 16.65 49.62
C GLN A 312 -19.52 16.84 48.89
N ALA A 313 -19.01 18.07 48.91
CA ALA A 313 -17.69 18.38 48.33
C ALA A 313 -16.60 17.53 48.98
N ALA A 314 -16.56 17.42 50.32
CA ALA A 314 -15.57 16.60 51.03
C ALA A 314 -15.65 15.11 50.61
N GLN A 315 -16.87 14.52 50.57
CA GLN A 315 -17.03 13.14 50.14
C GLN A 315 -16.52 12.85 48.72
N TYR A 316 -16.79 13.76 47.77
CA TYR A 316 -16.31 13.62 46.41
C TYR A 316 -14.79 13.80 46.30
N TYR A 317 -14.16 14.71 47.09
CA TYR A 317 -12.70 14.84 47.14
C TYR A 317 -12.02 13.60 47.73
N GLU A 318 -12.58 13.00 48.80
CA GLU A 318 -12.05 11.76 49.38
C GLU A 318 -12.11 10.61 48.34
N ALA A 319 -13.22 10.48 47.63
CA ALA A 319 -13.36 9.48 46.58
C ALA A 319 -12.39 9.74 45.40
N ALA A 320 -12.16 11.00 45.02
CA ALA A 320 -11.20 11.40 44.00
C ALA A 320 -9.77 10.99 44.37
N ILE A 321 -9.32 11.29 45.58
CA ILE A 321 -7.98 10.95 46.09
C ILE A 321 -7.76 9.43 46.00
N GLN A 322 -8.72 8.61 46.47
CA GLN A 322 -8.61 7.17 46.40
C GLN A 322 -8.55 6.66 44.94
N SER A 323 -9.40 7.20 44.07
CA SER A 323 -9.45 6.80 42.67
C SER A 323 -8.18 7.13 41.89
N PHE A 324 -7.56 8.29 42.20
CA PHE A 324 -6.30 8.71 41.57
C PHE A 324 -5.11 7.87 42.05
N ASP A 325 -5.05 7.50 43.33
CA ASP A 325 -4.02 6.61 43.86
C ASP A 325 -4.09 5.22 43.21
N GLU A 326 -5.30 4.63 43.15
CA GLU A 326 -5.52 3.32 42.50
C GLU A 326 -5.13 3.33 41.02
N GLU A 327 -5.50 4.37 40.27
CA GLU A 327 -5.21 4.46 38.84
C GLU A 327 -3.71 4.74 38.60
N SER A 328 -3.05 5.51 39.47
CA SER A 328 -1.61 5.71 39.43
C SER A 328 -0.83 4.40 39.56
N GLY A 329 -1.25 3.52 40.47
CA GLY A 329 -0.66 2.18 40.62
C GLY A 329 -0.85 1.28 39.40
N ARG A 330 -2.03 1.39 38.71
CA ARG A 330 -2.26 0.68 37.44
C ARG A 330 -1.38 1.22 36.31
N LEU A 331 -1.15 2.54 36.25
CA LEU A 331 -0.25 3.16 35.28
C LEU A 331 1.19 2.71 35.49
N ASP A 332 1.66 2.58 36.74
CA ASP A 332 3.00 2.03 37.00
C ASP A 332 3.18 0.64 36.46
N THR A 333 2.19 -0.22 36.68
CA THR A 333 2.21 -1.59 36.12
C THR A 333 2.25 -1.56 34.59
N ALA A 334 1.46 -0.70 33.95
CA ALA A 334 1.44 -0.58 32.48
C ALA A 334 2.75 -0.04 31.92
N ILE A 335 3.37 0.94 32.58
CA ILE A 335 4.68 1.50 32.18
C ILE A 335 5.76 0.42 32.23
N ASP A 336 5.76 -0.40 33.30
CA ASP A 336 6.72 -1.50 33.46
C ASP A 336 6.53 -2.58 32.39
N GLU A 337 5.28 -2.98 32.11
CA GLU A 337 4.95 -3.95 31.07
C GLU A 337 5.36 -3.48 29.66
N ILE A 338 5.14 -2.19 29.34
CA ILE A 338 5.59 -1.60 28.09
C ILE A 338 7.11 -1.59 28.01
N GLY A 339 7.78 -1.25 29.12
CA GLY A 339 9.25 -1.25 29.22
C GLY A 339 9.88 -2.62 28.97
N ASN A 340 9.17 -3.71 29.30
CA ASN A 340 9.61 -5.09 29.05
C ASN A 340 9.54 -5.50 27.54
N GLY A 341 9.05 -4.64 26.65
CA GLY A 341 9.25 -4.74 25.18
C GLY A 341 8.25 -5.62 24.42
N HIS A 342 7.24 -6.18 25.07
CA HIS A 342 6.28 -7.06 24.41
C HIS A 342 5.10 -6.34 23.73
N LEU A 343 4.94 -5.05 23.96
CA LEU A 343 3.79 -4.28 23.49
C LEU A 343 3.66 -4.28 21.95
N LEU A 344 4.77 -3.98 21.25
CA LEU A 344 4.74 -3.82 19.80
C LEU A 344 4.52 -5.12 19.06
N ASP A 345 5.09 -6.21 19.57
CA ASP A 345 4.85 -7.55 19.02
C ASP A 345 3.39 -7.96 19.19
N GLN A 346 2.77 -7.62 20.31
CA GLN A 346 1.35 -7.84 20.54
C GLN A 346 0.47 -6.99 19.62
N LEU A 347 0.80 -5.71 19.42
CA LEU A 347 0.10 -4.83 18.49
C LEU A 347 0.13 -5.34 17.06
N LEU A 348 1.29 -5.80 16.58
CA LEU A 348 1.44 -6.34 15.24
C LEU A 348 0.82 -7.73 15.10
N SER A 349 0.85 -8.57 16.14
CA SER A 349 0.23 -9.90 16.08
C SER A 349 -1.30 -9.86 15.98
N ALA A 350 -1.92 -8.77 16.42
CA ALA A 350 -3.34 -8.52 16.25
C ALA A 350 -3.73 -8.17 14.81
N ASP A 351 -2.77 -7.76 13.96
CA ASP A 351 -2.98 -7.44 12.55
C ASP A 351 -2.88 -8.70 11.67
N LYS A 352 -3.93 -9.52 11.67
CA LYS A 352 -4.01 -10.78 10.89
C LYS A 352 -4.21 -10.58 9.39
N ASP A 353 -4.60 -9.39 8.96
CA ASP A 353 -5.00 -9.13 7.56
C ASP A 353 -3.81 -8.91 6.61
N GLY A 354 -2.61 -8.72 7.11
CA GLY A 354 -1.39 -8.53 6.31
C GLY A 354 -1.49 -7.41 5.27
N GLN A 355 -2.39 -6.45 5.47
CA GLN A 355 -2.53 -5.31 4.57
C GLN A 355 -1.24 -4.50 4.64
N GLN A 356 -0.59 -4.37 3.50
CA GLN A 356 0.65 -3.63 3.35
C GLN A 356 0.35 -2.28 2.71
N GLY A 357 1.25 -1.34 2.97
CA GLY A 357 1.26 -0.09 2.26
C GLY A 357 0.86 1.12 3.09
N TRP A 358 0.92 2.23 2.41
CA TRP A 358 0.67 3.59 2.90
C TRP A 358 -0.66 3.77 3.68
N PHE A 359 -1.69 2.95 3.36
CA PHE A 359 -3.04 3.03 3.96
C PHE A 359 -3.25 2.08 5.14
N TRP A 360 -2.17 1.47 5.66
CA TRP A 360 -2.32 0.57 6.79
C TRP A 360 -2.83 1.32 8.03
N GLN A 361 -3.77 0.72 8.70
CA GLN A 361 -4.33 1.19 9.97
C GLN A 361 -4.52 0.00 10.90
N LEU A 362 -4.13 0.17 12.17
CA LEU A 362 -4.43 -0.82 13.19
C LEU A 362 -5.94 -0.91 13.40
N LYS A 363 -6.52 -2.10 13.20
CA LYS A 363 -7.98 -2.31 13.26
C LYS A 363 -8.47 -2.72 14.63
N GLN A 364 -7.65 -3.40 15.40
CA GLN A 364 -8.01 -3.94 16.71
C GLN A 364 -6.80 -3.82 17.65
N LEU A 365 -7.09 -3.50 18.91
CA LEU A 365 -6.10 -3.57 19.98
C LEU A 365 -6.00 -4.99 20.53
N PRO A 366 -4.82 -5.40 21.02
CA PRO A 366 -4.67 -6.63 21.78
C PRO A 366 -5.59 -6.65 22.99
N ASP A 367 -6.08 -7.81 23.34
CA ASP A 367 -6.83 -8.02 24.59
C ASP A 367 -5.85 -8.15 25.76
N ALA A 368 -5.31 -7.02 26.19
CA ALA A 368 -4.33 -6.91 27.28
C ALA A 368 -4.67 -5.73 28.20
N PRO A 369 -4.42 -5.81 29.51
CA PRO A 369 -4.77 -4.75 30.47
C PRO A 369 -4.19 -3.38 30.09
N GLN A 370 -2.97 -3.33 29.56
CA GLN A 370 -2.30 -2.11 29.13
C GLN A 370 -2.89 -1.51 27.86
N SER A 371 -3.61 -2.29 27.05
CA SER A 371 -4.22 -1.82 25.79
C SER A 371 -5.20 -0.67 25.98
N ARG A 372 -5.82 -0.60 27.17
CA ARG A 372 -6.74 0.49 27.56
C ARG A 372 -6.06 1.87 27.54
N TYR A 373 -4.75 1.94 27.79
CA TYR A 373 -3.97 3.19 27.79
C TYR A 373 -3.49 3.60 26.41
N LEU A 374 -3.50 2.66 25.44
CA LEU A 374 -2.97 2.89 24.09
C LEU A 374 -3.90 3.73 23.22
N TYR A 375 -5.16 3.91 23.58
CA TYR A 375 -6.09 4.71 22.78
C TYR A 375 -5.61 6.15 22.56
N ALA A 376 -5.04 6.77 23.58
CA ALA A 376 -4.47 8.13 23.46
C ALA A 376 -3.25 8.14 22.54
N LEU A 377 -2.35 7.18 22.71
CA LEU A 377 -1.16 7.01 21.87
C LEU A 377 -1.53 6.75 20.40
N LEU A 378 -2.51 5.89 20.16
CA LEU A 378 -2.98 5.60 18.80
C LEU A 378 -3.70 6.80 18.14
N ALA A 379 -4.12 7.79 18.91
CA ALA A 379 -4.61 9.05 18.37
C ALA A 379 -3.47 10.02 18.01
N ASP A 380 -2.25 9.76 18.50
CA ASP A 380 -1.07 10.57 18.22
C ASP A 380 -0.45 10.20 16.86
N ASN A 381 -0.13 11.21 16.06
CA ASN A 381 0.41 11.03 14.73
C ASN A 381 1.82 10.44 14.74
N ASP A 382 2.65 10.83 15.68
CA ASP A 382 4.05 10.40 15.76
C ASP A 382 4.14 8.93 16.17
N PHE A 383 3.24 8.51 17.08
CA PHE A 383 3.12 7.12 17.44
C PHE A 383 2.60 6.25 16.26
N GLN A 384 1.58 6.74 15.54
CA GLN A 384 1.06 6.01 14.37
C GLN A 384 2.09 5.87 13.26
N GLU A 385 2.79 6.95 12.91
CA GLU A 385 3.87 6.90 11.91
C GLU A 385 5.04 6.03 12.40
N GLY A 386 5.38 6.12 13.67
CA GLY A 386 6.38 5.27 14.30
C GLY A 386 6.02 3.78 14.25
N LEU A 387 4.78 3.43 14.58
CA LEU A 387 4.27 2.06 14.54
C LEU A 387 4.25 1.51 13.10
N LYS A 388 3.85 2.33 12.15
CA LYS A 388 3.90 2.01 10.73
C LYS A 388 5.32 1.73 10.25
N ASN A 389 6.28 2.60 10.62
CA ASN A 389 7.68 2.39 10.30
C ASN A 389 8.22 1.09 10.91
N TYR A 390 7.89 0.78 12.17
CA TYR A 390 8.30 -0.47 12.82
C TYR A 390 7.73 -1.70 12.09
N ARG A 391 6.46 -1.65 11.72
CA ARG A 391 5.82 -2.69 10.93
C ARG A 391 6.48 -2.87 9.56
N ASP A 392 6.78 -1.79 8.85
CA ASP A 392 7.42 -1.85 7.54
C ASP A 392 8.84 -2.45 7.65
N LEU A 393 9.59 -2.12 8.71
CA LEU A 393 10.89 -2.75 9.00
C LEU A 393 10.75 -4.24 9.27
N THR A 394 9.76 -4.66 10.04
CA THR A 394 9.46 -6.08 10.33
C THR A 394 9.12 -6.84 9.06
N TYR A 395 8.28 -6.25 8.20
CA TYR A 395 7.90 -6.83 6.92
C TYR A 395 9.10 -6.97 5.97
N LEU A 396 9.93 -5.94 5.86
CA LEU A 396 11.16 -6.01 5.06
C LEU A 396 12.10 -7.09 5.59
N GLY A 397 12.16 -7.29 6.91
CA GLY A 397 12.92 -8.38 7.54
C GLY A 397 12.46 -9.73 7.05
N SER A 398 11.17 -10.03 7.14
CA SER A 398 10.60 -11.30 6.67
C SER A 398 10.79 -11.51 5.16
N THR A 399 10.73 -10.43 4.38
CA THR A 399 11.01 -10.46 2.94
C THR A 399 12.46 -10.85 2.67
N LEU A 400 13.43 -10.25 3.39
CA LEU A 400 14.85 -10.60 3.25
C LEU A 400 15.14 -12.04 3.69
N ASP A 401 14.43 -12.54 4.71
CA ASP A 401 14.53 -13.94 5.11
C ASP A 401 14.12 -14.89 3.98
N THR A 402 12.99 -14.61 3.34
CA THR A 402 12.54 -15.35 2.15
C THR A 402 13.54 -15.27 1.01
N LYS A 403 14.10 -14.08 0.75
CA LYS A 403 15.10 -13.89 -0.32
C LYS A 403 16.43 -14.57 0.01
N GLN A 404 16.79 -14.71 1.27
CA GLN A 404 17.94 -15.50 1.67
C GLN A 404 17.75 -16.99 1.34
N GLN A 405 16.57 -17.54 1.59
CA GLN A 405 16.24 -18.92 1.22
C GLN A 405 16.21 -19.13 -0.31
N ASP A 406 15.79 -18.11 -1.07
CA ASP A 406 15.83 -18.14 -2.54
C ASP A 406 17.27 -18.29 -3.07
N MET A 407 18.30 -17.75 -2.37
CA MET A 407 19.70 -17.86 -2.80
C MET A 407 20.19 -19.31 -2.80
N ASP A 408 19.87 -20.09 -1.76
CA ASP A 408 20.21 -21.53 -1.67
C ASP A 408 19.51 -22.29 -2.81
N THR A 409 18.29 -21.92 -3.14
CA THR A 409 17.54 -22.51 -4.27
C THR A 409 18.20 -22.18 -5.62
N PHE A 410 18.67 -20.94 -5.81
CA PHE A 410 19.37 -20.56 -7.05
C PHE A 410 20.70 -21.27 -7.22
N ASP A 411 21.46 -21.49 -6.14
CA ASP A 411 22.70 -22.29 -6.17
C ASP A 411 22.40 -23.73 -6.58
N ALA A 412 21.37 -24.35 -5.99
CA ALA A 412 20.93 -25.70 -6.37
C ALA A 412 20.46 -25.78 -7.84
N MET A 413 19.80 -24.72 -8.34
CA MET A 413 19.38 -24.63 -9.75
C MET A 413 20.60 -24.53 -10.70
N ILE A 414 21.61 -23.72 -10.35
CA ILE A 414 22.86 -23.62 -11.12
C ILE A 414 23.55 -24.97 -11.18
N ASP A 415 23.72 -25.63 -10.03
CA ASP A 415 24.32 -26.96 -9.93
C ASP A 415 23.59 -27.98 -10.80
N THR A 416 22.26 -28.02 -10.71
CA THR A 416 21.43 -28.91 -11.50
C THR A 416 21.57 -28.64 -12.99
N ARG A 417 21.59 -27.37 -13.36
CA ARG A 417 21.73 -26.95 -14.77
C ARG A 417 23.11 -27.24 -15.32
N GLN A 418 24.16 -27.03 -14.51
CA GLN A 418 25.52 -27.37 -14.89
C GLN A 418 25.65 -28.88 -15.15
N LYS A 419 25.14 -29.72 -14.25
CA LYS A 419 25.14 -31.19 -14.44
C LYS A 419 24.40 -31.59 -15.72
N ALA A 420 23.26 -30.97 -15.99
CA ALA A 420 22.50 -31.22 -17.22
C ALA A 420 23.30 -30.80 -18.46
N TYR A 421 23.98 -29.66 -18.42
CA TYR A 421 24.82 -29.20 -19.53
C TYR A 421 26.04 -30.14 -19.75
N ASP A 422 26.70 -30.56 -18.68
CA ASP A 422 27.82 -31.49 -18.76
C ASP A 422 27.45 -32.83 -19.40
N GLN A 423 26.19 -33.26 -19.25
CA GLN A 423 25.67 -34.49 -19.84
C GLN A 423 25.18 -34.32 -21.28
N GLU A 424 24.51 -33.21 -21.59
CA GLU A 424 23.80 -33.05 -22.86
C GLU A 424 24.59 -32.26 -23.92
N LEU A 425 25.46 -31.33 -23.51
CA LEU A 425 26.27 -30.56 -24.47
C LEU A 425 27.19 -31.41 -25.33
N PRO A 426 27.93 -32.43 -24.76
CA PRO A 426 28.76 -33.29 -25.59
C PRO A 426 27.96 -34.04 -26.67
N LYS A 427 26.75 -34.50 -26.34
CA LYS A 427 25.87 -35.17 -27.31
C LYS A 427 25.40 -34.20 -28.39
N THR A 428 25.05 -32.98 -27.99
CA THR A 428 24.61 -31.92 -28.91
C THR A 428 25.74 -31.50 -29.83
N ASP A 429 26.95 -31.31 -29.29
CA ASP A 429 28.13 -30.95 -30.06
C ASP A 429 28.53 -32.07 -31.05
N ALA A 430 28.48 -33.34 -30.60
CA ALA A 430 28.69 -34.47 -31.47
C ALA A 430 27.62 -34.58 -32.60
N LEU A 431 26.34 -34.28 -32.30
CA LEU A 431 25.31 -34.19 -33.30
C LEU A 431 25.57 -33.06 -34.30
N LEU A 432 25.89 -31.88 -33.84
CA LEU A 432 26.18 -30.71 -34.67
C LEU A 432 27.41 -30.92 -35.56
N ALA A 433 28.41 -31.67 -35.07
CA ALA A 433 29.61 -32.03 -35.84
C ALA A 433 29.30 -32.93 -37.05
N THR A 434 28.18 -33.64 -37.08
CA THR A 434 27.80 -34.54 -38.18
C THR A 434 27.37 -33.81 -39.45
N ASP A 435 26.98 -32.57 -39.37
CA ASP A 435 26.35 -31.78 -40.43
C ASP A 435 25.31 -32.56 -41.23
N ALA A 436 24.46 -33.30 -40.46
CA ALA A 436 23.49 -34.22 -41.01
C ALA A 436 22.54 -33.57 -42.05
N PRO A 437 22.05 -32.33 -41.91
CA PRO A 437 21.19 -31.72 -42.93
C PRO A 437 21.87 -31.54 -44.29
N THR A 438 23.15 -31.14 -44.29
CA THR A 438 23.91 -30.97 -45.56
C THR A 438 24.13 -32.32 -46.24
N ARG A 439 24.53 -33.34 -45.47
CA ARG A 439 24.70 -34.71 -46.00
C ARG A 439 23.39 -35.27 -46.55
N LEU A 440 22.30 -35.16 -45.82
CA LEU A 440 20.97 -35.69 -46.27
C LEU A 440 20.45 -34.93 -47.49
N ARG A 441 20.75 -33.64 -47.64
CA ARG A 441 20.40 -32.91 -48.87
C ARG A 441 21.23 -33.35 -50.07
N ALA A 442 22.51 -33.67 -49.87
CA ALA A 442 23.36 -34.21 -50.92
C ALA A 442 22.86 -35.59 -51.36
N GLU A 443 22.52 -36.48 -50.43
CA GLU A 443 21.91 -37.81 -50.71
C GLU A 443 20.58 -37.65 -51.47
N ARG A 444 19.72 -36.73 -51.03
CA ARG A 444 18.46 -36.42 -51.73
C ARG A 444 18.73 -35.89 -53.13
N GLY A 445 19.71 -35.04 -53.32
CA GLY A 445 20.13 -34.56 -54.63
C GLY A 445 20.61 -35.69 -55.54
N SER A 446 21.37 -36.65 -55.02
CA SER A 446 21.79 -37.86 -55.76
C SER A 446 20.61 -38.68 -56.22
N ILE A 447 19.61 -38.94 -55.33
CA ILE A 447 18.41 -39.69 -55.67
C ILE A 447 17.57 -38.95 -56.75
N ASP A 448 17.46 -37.63 -56.67
CA ASP A 448 16.75 -36.83 -57.68
C ASP A 448 17.43 -36.87 -59.03
N SER A 449 18.76 -36.80 -59.05
CA SER A 449 19.56 -36.93 -60.28
C SER A 449 19.43 -38.31 -60.91
N GLU A 450 19.46 -39.35 -60.05
CA GLU A 450 19.26 -40.74 -60.49
C GLU A 450 17.84 -40.93 -61.08
N LEU A 451 16.81 -40.45 -60.40
CA LEU A 451 15.44 -40.52 -60.87
C LEU A 451 15.25 -39.73 -62.19
N THR A 452 15.93 -38.59 -62.34
CA THR A 452 15.93 -37.79 -63.57
C THR A 452 16.61 -38.50 -64.71
N ALA A 453 17.73 -39.20 -64.44
CA ALA A 453 18.42 -40.03 -65.46
C ALA A 453 17.56 -41.23 -65.94
N ILE A 454 16.85 -41.89 -64.97
CA ILE A 454 15.91 -42.94 -65.28
C ILE A 454 14.74 -42.44 -66.17
N GLU A 455 14.18 -41.27 -65.83
CA GLU A 455 13.09 -40.62 -66.52
C GLU A 455 13.49 -40.22 -67.98
N THR A 456 14.64 -39.50 -68.09
CA THR A 456 15.17 -39.05 -69.39
C THR A 456 15.63 -40.20 -70.27
N GLY A 457 16.26 -41.21 -69.69
CA GLY A 457 16.69 -42.41 -70.36
C GLY A 457 15.55 -43.41 -70.70
N SER A 458 14.36 -43.12 -70.18
CA SER A 458 13.20 -44.05 -70.33
C SER A 458 13.50 -45.49 -69.87
N ASP A 459 14.33 -45.61 -68.80
CA ASP A 459 14.69 -46.89 -68.23
C ASP A 459 13.48 -47.49 -67.45
N VAL A 460 12.56 -48.11 -68.17
CA VAL A 460 11.32 -48.68 -67.64
C VAL A 460 11.56 -49.78 -66.58
N ALA A 461 12.73 -50.44 -66.65
CA ALA A 461 13.07 -51.52 -65.74
C ALA A 461 13.64 -51.02 -64.37
N ALA A 462 14.29 -49.87 -64.35
CA ALA A 462 14.88 -49.36 -63.16
C ALA A 462 13.88 -49.15 -62.01
N LEU A 463 12.64 -48.73 -62.31
CA LEU A 463 11.55 -48.53 -61.34
C LEU A 463 10.64 -49.76 -61.20
N GLY A 464 11.01 -50.91 -61.81
CA GLY A 464 10.29 -52.15 -61.65
C GLY A 464 10.32 -52.68 -60.20
N THR A 465 9.31 -53.55 -59.87
CA THR A 465 9.38 -54.29 -58.60
C THR A 465 10.61 -55.20 -58.58
N SER A 466 11.00 -55.73 -57.43
CA SER A 466 12.12 -56.68 -57.35
C SER A 466 11.96 -57.87 -58.29
N GLU A 467 10.74 -58.34 -58.42
CA GLU A 467 10.40 -59.48 -59.32
C GLU A 467 10.51 -59.05 -60.75
N GLU A 468 9.94 -57.91 -61.13
CA GLU A 468 10.00 -57.41 -62.52
C GLU A 468 11.43 -57.14 -62.97
N ARG A 469 12.26 -56.57 -62.10
CA ARG A 469 13.69 -56.35 -62.37
C ARG A 469 14.44 -57.65 -62.52
N ALA A 470 14.15 -58.67 -61.71
CA ALA A 470 14.72 -60.01 -61.85
C ALA A 470 14.35 -60.67 -63.17
N GLN A 471 13.11 -60.51 -63.61
CA GLN A 471 12.62 -60.96 -64.88
C GLN A 471 13.33 -60.24 -66.04
N TRP A 472 13.48 -58.90 -65.94
CA TRP A 472 14.15 -58.13 -66.98
C TRP A 472 15.64 -58.49 -67.07
N GLU A 473 16.33 -58.67 -65.98
CA GLU A 473 17.72 -59.13 -65.96
C GLU A 473 17.89 -60.57 -66.51
N ARG A 474 16.93 -61.44 -66.29
CA ARG A 474 16.94 -62.73 -66.81
C ARG A 474 16.78 -62.68 -68.34
N VAL A 475 15.84 -61.84 -68.83
CA VAL A 475 15.65 -61.65 -70.29
C VAL A 475 16.89 -61.08 -70.90
N ARG A 476 17.57 -60.07 -70.29
CA ARG A 476 18.80 -59.48 -70.75
C ARG A 476 19.92 -60.50 -70.86
N ARG A 477 20.14 -61.33 -69.84
CA ARG A 477 21.16 -62.37 -69.79
C ARG A 477 20.90 -63.43 -70.87
N LEU A 478 19.66 -63.78 -71.09
CA LEU A 478 19.29 -64.72 -72.21
C LEU A 478 19.51 -64.09 -73.59
N GLU A 479 19.27 -62.81 -73.71
CA GLU A 479 19.54 -62.07 -74.96
C GLU A 479 21.02 -62.03 -75.25
N GLU A 480 21.87 -61.73 -74.28
CA GLU A 480 23.32 -61.73 -74.37
C GLU A 480 23.83 -63.20 -74.72
N ALA A 481 23.32 -64.19 -74.01
CA ALA A 481 23.69 -65.56 -74.28
C ALA A 481 23.32 -66.03 -75.75
N LEU A 482 22.11 -65.65 -76.20
CA LEU A 482 21.64 -65.97 -77.58
C LEU A 482 22.37 -65.11 -78.61
N ALA A 483 22.86 -63.91 -78.31
CA ALA A 483 23.68 -63.12 -79.24
C ALA A 483 25.04 -63.78 -79.47
N ASN A 484 25.59 -64.44 -78.46
CA ASN A 484 26.89 -65.15 -78.54
C ASN A 484 26.80 -66.60 -78.98
N ALA A 485 25.59 -67.16 -79.21
CA ALA A 485 25.35 -68.60 -79.51
C ALA A 485 25.27 -68.91 -80.98
N GLY A 486 25.96 -68.47 -81.92
CA GLY A 486 26.00 -68.81 -83.32
C GLY A 486 24.61 -68.74 -84.04
N THR A 487 24.49 -69.40 -85.23
CA THR A 487 23.27 -69.46 -86.08
C THR A 487 22.72 -70.88 -86.18
N GLY A 488 21.37 -71.06 -86.07
CA GLY A 488 20.67 -72.33 -86.22
C GLY A 488 19.13 -72.15 -86.06
N GLN A 489 18.34 -72.96 -86.70
CA GLN A 489 16.87 -72.82 -86.76
C GLN A 489 16.23 -72.79 -85.38
N ASP A 490 16.69 -73.59 -84.38
CA ASP A 490 16.20 -73.63 -82.99
C ASP A 490 16.62 -72.34 -82.25
N LEU A 491 17.78 -71.75 -82.51
CA LEU A 491 18.24 -70.53 -81.98
C LEU A 491 17.46 -69.35 -82.54
N ASP A 492 17.07 -69.35 -83.78
CA ASP A 492 16.25 -68.29 -84.39
C ASP A 492 14.85 -68.29 -83.81
N GLU A 493 14.25 -69.48 -83.58
CA GLU A 493 12.98 -69.63 -82.86
C GLU A 493 13.07 -69.16 -81.46
N ALA A 494 14.16 -69.50 -80.74
CA ALA A 494 14.40 -68.99 -79.33
C ALA A 494 14.58 -67.47 -79.30
N ARG A 495 15.27 -66.88 -80.28
CA ARG A 495 15.39 -65.39 -80.39
C ARG A 495 14.06 -64.74 -80.65
N ALA A 496 13.20 -65.32 -81.51
CA ALA A 496 11.84 -64.83 -81.81
C ALA A 496 10.94 -64.91 -80.56
N LYS A 497 10.96 -66.03 -79.81
CA LYS A 497 10.26 -66.15 -78.52
C LYS A 497 10.78 -65.13 -77.44
N LEU A 498 12.09 -65.00 -77.34
CA LEU A 498 12.67 -64.08 -76.38
C LEU A 498 12.33 -62.60 -76.69
N LYS A 499 12.34 -62.26 -78.02
CA LYS A 499 11.88 -60.95 -78.48
C LYS A 499 10.44 -60.65 -78.11
N LEU A 500 9.55 -61.65 -78.23
CA LEU A 500 8.17 -61.49 -77.79
C LEU A 500 8.03 -61.33 -76.28
N ILE A 501 8.72 -62.17 -75.53
CA ILE A 501 8.73 -62.07 -74.04
C ILE A 501 9.27 -60.69 -73.58
N LYS A 502 10.36 -60.27 -74.17
CA LYS A 502 10.96 -58.90 -73.89
C LYS A 502 9.95 -57.81 -74.22
N GLY A 503 9.26 -57.93 -75.39
CA GLY A 503 8.28 -56.90 -75.76
C GLY A 503 7.07 -56.86 -74.81
N VAL A 504 6.53 -58.02 -74.38
CA VAL A 504 5.45 -58.06 -73.40
C VAL A 504 5.90 -57.50 -72.03
N LEU A 505 7.07 -57.88 -71.57
CA LEU A 505 7.63 -57.37 -70.30
C LEU A 505 7.88 -55.87 -70.37
N TYR A 506 8.45 -55.42 -71.52
CA TYR A 506 8.66 -53.99 -71.77
C TYR A 506 7.36 -53.22 -71.74
N TRP A 507 6.33 -53.67 -72.46
CA TRP A 507 5.04 -53.03 -72.50
C TRP A 507 4.41 -52.92 -71.08
N ARG A 508 4.53 -54.00 -70.32
CA ARG A 508 4.02 -54.05 -68.92
C ARG A 508 4.76 -53.02 -68.01
N LEU A 509 6.06 -52.96 -68.11
CA LEU A 509 6.89 -52.05 -67.40
C LEU A 509 6.61 -50.59 -67.81
N ASP A 510 6.50 -50.33 -69.11
CA ASP A 510 6.23 -49.01 -69.66
C ASP A 510 4.81 -48.50 -69.30
N ALA A 511 3.81 -49.35 -69.32
CA ALA A 511 2.45 -48.99 -68.86
C ALA A 511 2.41 -48.50 -67.40
N ALA A 512 3.25 -49.03 -66.53
CA ALA A 512 3.35 -48.63 -65.14
C ALA A 512 4.36 -47.53 -64.90
N PHE A 513 5.27 -47.22 -65.84
CA PHE A 513 6.44 -46.38 -65.64
C PHE A 513 6.10 -44.94 -65.18
N LYS A 514 5.20 -44.26 -65.89
CA LYS A 514 4.79 -42.91 -65.59
C LYS A 514 4.17 -42.78 -64.19
N ALA A 515 3.36 -43.76 -63.78
CA ALA A 515 2.76 -43.78 -62.45
C ALA A 515 3.83 -43.97 -61.35
N ARG A 516 4.84 -44.81 -61.63
CA ARG A 516 5.96 -45.03 -60.68
C ARG A 516 6.86 -43.82 -60.57
N VAL A 517 7.18 -43.18 -61.69
CA VAL A 517 7.92 -41.91 -61.70
C VAL A 517 7.16 -40.86 -60.87
N TYR A 518 5.87 -40.70 -61.11
CA TYR A 518 5.05 -39.74 -60.34
C TYR A 518 5.04 -40.08 -58.84
N ALA A 519 4.89 -41.34 -58.49
CA ALA A 519 4.94 -41.76 -57.09
C ALA A 519 6.30 -41.41 -56.43
N LYS A 520 7.43 -41.67 -57.11
CA LYS A 520 8.78 -41.34 -56.60
C LYS A 520 9.02 -39.83 -56.51
N ARG A 521 8.54 -39.06 -57.48
CA ARG A 521 8.57 -37.57 -57.41
C ARG A 521 7.73 -37.03 -56.24
N ARG A 522 6.62 -37.68 -55.95
CA ARG A 522 5.79 -37.35 -54.79
C ARG A 522 6.52 -37.68 -53.48
N GLU A 523 7.18 -38.83 -53.38
CA GLU A 523 8.00 -39.23 -52.23
C GLU A 523 9.15 -38.22 -52.01
N LEU A 524 9.85 -37.83 -53.10
CA LEU A 524 10.89 -36.80 -53.02
C LEU A 524 10.38 -35.44 -52.47
N ARG A 525 9.20 -35.02 -52.92
CA ARG A 525 8.59 -33.77 -52.41
C ARG A 525 8.24 -33.87 -50.91
N ALA A 526 7.76 -35.03 -50.47
CA ALA A 526 7.49 -35.28 -49.06
C ALA A 526 8.80 -35.27 -48.25
N LEU A 527 9.87 -35.83 -48.80
CA LEU A 527 11.21 -35.80 -48.22
C LEU A 527 11.75 -34.36 -48.12
N ASP A 528 11.54 -33.52 -49.16
CA ASP A 528 11.91 -32.10 -49.11
C ASP A 528 11.25 -31.36 -47.96
N ALA A 529 9.98 -31.59 -47.71
CA ALA A 529 9.26 -31.01 -46.57
C ALA A 529 9.89 -31.44 -45.23
N SER A 530 10.20 -32.73 -45.10
CA SER A 530 10.84 -33.27 -43.87
C SER A 530 12.26 -32.76 -43.70
N LEU A 531 13.04 -32.62 -44.79
CA LEU A 531 14.37 -32.04 -44.75
C LEU A 531 14.35 -30.56 -44.36
N ASN A 532 13.39 -29.78 -44.84
CA ASN A 532 13.23 -28.39 -44.46
C ASN A 532 12.86 -28.25 -42.97
N GLU A 533 11.98 -29.10 -42.47
CA GLU A 533 11.68 -29.13 -41.04
C GLU A 533 12.90 -29.51 -40.19
N ALA A 534 13.63 -30.56 -40.65
CA ALA A 534 14.88 -30.98 -39.98
C ALA A 534 15.91 -29.84 -39.95
N GLN A 535 16.07 -29.11 -41.06
CA GLN A 535 16.94 -27.94 -41.14
C GLN A 535 16.51 -26.83 -40.15
N ASN A 536 15.21 -26.54 -40.08
CA ASN A 536 14.71 -25.54 -39.14
C ASN A 536 14.94 -25.96 -37.69
N ARG A 537 14.80 -27.24 -37.37
CA ARG A 537 15.14 -27.79 -36.08
C ARG A 537 16.64 -27.67 -35.79
N TRP A 538 17.49 -27.98 -36.77
CA TRP A 538 18.94 -27.89 -36.69
C TRP A 538 19.42 -26.45 -36.36
N VAL A 539 18.93 -25.46 -37.11
CA VAL A 539 19.23 -24.06 -36.90
C VAL A 539 18.82 -23.62 -35.49
N ARG A 540 17.65 -24.09 -35.02
CA ARG A 540 17.21 -23.81 -33.64
C ARG A 540 18.16 -24.43 -32.60
N VAL A 541 18.60 -25.67 -32.81
CA VAL A 541 19.55 -26.34 -31.90
C VAL A 541 20.90 -25.60 -31.91
N GLN A 542 21.40 -25.21 -33.09
CA GLN A 542 22.63 -24.45 -33.22
C GLN A 542 22.55 -23.09 -32.52
N SER A 543 21.45 -22.36 -32.73
CA SER A 543 21.21 -21.08 -32.02
C SER A 543 21.07 -21.27 -30.51
N ALA A 544 20.35 -22.28 -30.07
CA ALA A 544 20.23 -22.62 -28.65
C ALA A 544 21.60 -22.97 -28.05
N ARG A 545 22.44 -23.75 -28.77
CA ARG A 545 23.79 -24.09 -28.33
C ARG A 545 24.66 -22.86 -28.16
N GLN A 546 24.57 -21.89 -29.10
CA GLN A 546 25.32 -20.62 -29.04
C GLN A 546 24.84 -19.74 -27.86
N SER A 547 23.59 -19.86 -27.44
CA SER A 547 23.03 -19.11 -26.31
C SER A 547 23.35 -19.70 -24.94
N VAL A 548 23.91 -20.92 -24.88
CA VAL A 548 24.33 -21.55 -23.62
C VAL A 548 25.54 -20.79 -23.09
N PRO A 549 25.52 -20.31 -21.82
CA PRO A 549 26.69 -19.67 -21.19
C PRO A 549 27.86 -20.64 -21.18
N ASN A 550 29.03 -20.16 -21.53
CA ASN A 550 30.26 -20.96 -21.50
C ASN A 550 30.71 -21.26 -20.05
N ASP A 551 30.28 -20.41 -19.12
CA ASP A 551 30.58 -20.52 -17.69
C ASP A 551 29.38 -20.06 -16.87
N THR A 552 29.04 -20.82 -15.85
CA THR A 552 28.02 -20.48 -14.84
C THR A 552 28.61 -19.73 -13.64
N GLY A 553 29.91 -19.57 -13.58
CA GLY A 553 30.62 -18.93 -12.47
C GLY A 553 30.23 -17.46 -12.26
N GLU A 554 29.87 -16.74 -13.33
CA GLU A 554 29.35 -15.37 -13.21
C GLU A 554 28.02 -15.33 -12.43
N PHE A 555 27.11 -16.28 -12.68
CA PHE A 555 25.86 -16.37 -11.94
C PHE A 555 26.08 -16.76 -10.48
N ALA A 556 26.95 -17.72 -10.22
CA ALA A 556 27.33 -18.11 -8.86
C ALA A 556 27.95 -16.95 -8.08
N ALA A 557 28.86 -16.18 -8.70
CA ALA A 557 29.43 -15.00 -8.08
C ALA A 557 28.38 -13.93 -7.76
N ARG A 558 27.41 -13.70 -8.65
CA ARG A 558 26.28 -12.78 -8.38
C ARG A 558 25.42 -13.24 -7.24
N ILE A 559 25.09 -14.54 -7.14
CA ILE A 559 24.29 -15.10 -6.05
C ILE A 559 25.02 -14.92 -4.73
N ALA A 560 26.31 -15.27 -4.67
CA ALA A 560 27.13 -15.09 -3.48
C ALA A 560 27.19 -13.62 -3.04
N ALA A 561 27.38 -12.69 -3.97
CA ALA A 561 27.38 -11.24 -3.70
C ALA A 561 26.00 -10.77 -3.19
N LEU A 562 24.88 -11.26 -3.74
CA LEU A 562 23.54 -10.94 -3.29
C LEU A 562 23.28 -11.53 -1.89
N ALA A 563 23.66 -12.77 -1.63
CA ALA A 563 23.51 -13.40 -0.32
C ALA A 563 24.25 -12.60 0.76
N GLN A 564 25.49 -12.17 0.48
CA GLN A 564 26.27 -11.33 1.37
C GLN A 564 25.61 -9.97 1.60
N ARG A 565 25.07 -9.35 0.55
CA ARG A 565 24.35 -8.06 0.65
C ARG A 565 23.05 -8.21 1.45
N ILE A 566 22.29 -9.29 1.26
CA ILE A 566 21.08 -9.59 2.04
C ILE A 566 21.44 -9.72 3.51
N SER A 567 22.51 -10.47 3.85
CA SER A 567 22.96 -10.64 5.23
C SER A 567 23.31 -9.29 5.88
N ALA A 568 24.04 -8.42 5.18
CA ALA A 568 24.38 -7.08 5.65
C ALA A 568 23.13 -6.20 5.86
N LEU A 569 22.16 -6.27 4.93
CA LEU A 569 20.89 -5.53 5.04
C LEU A 569 20.05 -6.04 6.20
N LYS A 570 20.02 -7.36 6.47
CA LYS A 570 19.31 -7.93 7.62
C LYS A 570 19.87 -7.39 8.94
N ALA A 571 21.20 -7.31 9.07
CA ALA A 571 21.83 -6.75 10.25
C ALA A 571 21.50 -5.26 10.45
N ALA A 572 21.55 -4.48 9.36
CA ALA A 572 21.17 -3.06 9.40
C ALA A 572 19.68 -2.87 9.75
N LEU A 573 18.81 -3.71 9.20
CA LEU A 573 17.38 -3.70 9.44
C LEU A 573 17.05 -4.06 10.89
N ALA A 574 17.69 -5.08 11.46
CA ALA A 574 17.53 -5.45 12.86
C ALA A 574 17.91 -4.29 13.78
N SER A 575 19.03 -3.61 13.50
CA SER A 575 19.45 -2.41 14.24
C SER A 575 18.44 -1.26 14.11
N ALA A 576 17.89 -1.03 12.91
CA ALA A 576 16.86 0.00 12.70
C ALA A 576 15.57 -0.37 13.45
N GLY A 577 15.15 -1.62 13.42
CA GLY A 577 13.99 -2.13 14.16
C GLY A 577 14.12 -1.95 15.66
N GLN A 578 15.30 -2.24 16.23
CA GLN A 578 15.57 -2.01 17.65
C GLN A 578 15.48 -0.52 18.03
N ARG A 579 16.04 0.38 17.21
CA ARG A 579 15.92 1.82 17.47
C ARG A 579 14.47 2.30 17.38
N GLN A 580 13.72 1.82 16.40
CA GLN A 580 12.31 2.17 16.23
C GLN A 580 11.44 1.63 17.37
N ASN A 581 11.72 0.41 17.83
CA ASN A 581 11.09 -0.15 19.03
C ASN A 581 11.37 0.72 20.25
N GLY A 582 12.66 1.03 20.49
CA GLY A 582 13.05 1.89 21.62
C GLY A 582 12.34 3.25 21.59
N TYR A 583 12.26 3.89 20.41
CA TYR A 583 11.53 5.14 20.24
C TYR A 583 10.05 5.03 20.60
N LEU A 584 9.35 3.97 20.13
CA LEU A 584 7.94 3.77 20.44
C LEU A 584 7.68 3.44 21.91
N VAL A 585 8.57 2.67 22.53
CA VAL A 585 8.52 2.38 23.96
C VAL A 585 8.70 3.68 24.76
N GLU A 586 9.70 4.50 24.41
CA GLU A 586 9.95 5.79 25.07
C GLU A 586 8.76 6.73 24.91
N LEU A 587 8.18 6.83 23.69
CA LEU A 587 6.99 7.66 23.44
C LEU A 587 5.81 7.20 24.31
N SER A 588 5.61 5.88 24.40
CA SER A 588 4.54 5.30 25.23
C SER A 588 4.75 5.58 26.73
N GLN A 589 5.96 5.39 27.21
CA GLN A 589 6.29 5.65 28.61
C GLN A 589 6.18 7.13 28.99
N ASN A 590 6.58 8.02 28.07
CA ASN A 590 6.44 9.47 28.27
C ASN A 590 4.98 9.90 28.37
N GLU A 591 4.11 9.38 27.50
CA GLU A 591 2.67 9.68 27.55
C GLU A 591 2.02 9.15 28.83
N LEU A 592 2.30 7.90 29.21
CA LEU A 592 1.77 7.33 30.46
C LEU A 592 2.35 8.03 31.70
N GLY A 593 3.63 8.41 31.66
CA GLY A 593 4.27 9.23 32.68
C GLY A 593 3.61 10.61 32.82
N ALA A 594 3.25 11.25 31.71
CA ALA A 594 2.51 12.51 31.73
C ALA A 594 1.10 12.34 32.30
N GLN A 595 0.41 11.22 31.99
CA GLN A 595 -0.88 10.90 32.60
C GLN A 595 -0.75 10.72 34.12
N LYS A 596 0.24 9.96 34.58
CA LYS A 596 0.52 9.78 35.99
C LYS A 596 0.85 11.10 36.67
N GLY A 597 1.65 11.96 36.02
CA GLY A 597 1.95 13.30 36.54
C GLY A 597 0.70 14.17 36.73
N ARG A 598 -0.28 14.08 35.80
CA ARG A 598 -1.58 14.76 35.95
C ARG A 598 -2.35 14.25 37.15
N LEU A 599 -2.45 12.91 37.29
CA LEU A 599 -3.16 12.30 38.44
C LEU A 599 -2.56 12.72 39.77
N ALA A 600 -1.22 12.74 39.87
CA ALA A 600 -0.52 13.21 41.09
C ALA A 600 -0.82 14.69 41.37
N ALA A 601 -0.86 15.55 40.32
CA ALA A 601 -1.23 16.95 40.51
C ALA A 601 -2.69 17.11 40.99
N TYR A 602 -3.60 16.36 40.40
CA TYR A 602 -5.02 16.36 40.77
C TYR A 602 -5.22 15.82 42.21
N GLU A 603 -4.49 14.80 42.59
CA GLU A 603 -4.52 14.26 43.96
C GLU A 603 -4.08 15.31 44.97
N VAL A 604 -2.98 16.03 44.70
CA VAL A 604 -2.51 17.13 45.54
C VAL A 604 -3.56 18.22 45.64
N GLU A 605 -4.18 18.63 44.52
CA GLU A 605 -5.23 19.65 44.52
C GLU A 605 -6.44 19.21 45.31
N ALA A 606 -6.89 17.94 45.13
CA ALA A 606 -7.99 17.38 45.92
C ALA A 606 -7.70 17.39 47.45
N ARG A 607 -6.47 17.03 47.83
CA ARG A 607 -6.06 17.04 49.24
C ARG A 607 -6.08 18.45 49.84
N PHE A 608 -5.59 19.44 49.10
CA PHE A 608 -5.62 20.85 49.53
C PHE A 608 -7.06 21.37 49.65
N ALA A 609 -7.90 21.11 48.64
CA ALA A 609 -9.30 21.51 48.67
C ALA A 609 -10.09 20.85 49.82
N LEU A 610 -9.80 19.57 50.08
CA LEU A 610 -10.39 18.86 51.22
C LEU A 610 -9.97 19.47 52.57
N ALA A 611 -8.68 19.77 52.72
CA ALA A 611 -8.15 20.43 53.95
C ALA A 611 -8.79 21.80 54.17
N ASP A 612 -8.96 22.62 53.12
CA ASP A 612 -9.62 23.92 53.20
C ASP A 612 -11.11 23.80 53.65
N ILE A 613 -11.81 22.76 53.16
CA ILE A 613 -13.20 22.49 53.61
C ILE A 613 -13.22 22.16 55.10
N TYR A 614 -12.32 21.33 55.60
CA TYR A 614 -12.24 20.98 57.02
C TYR A 614 -11.82 22.16 57.89
N ASP A 615 -10.89 22.98 57.44
CA ASP A 615 -10.48 24.20 58.15
C ASP A 615 -11.64 25.20 58.30
N ARG A 616 -12.39 25.43 57.20
CA ARG A 616 -13.60 26.29 57.24
C ARG A 616 -14.68 25.72 58.12
N ALA A 617 -14.86 24.38 58.17
CA ALA A 617 -15.85 23.73 59.03
C ALA A 617 -15.44 23.78 60.51
N SER A 618 -14.14 23.75 60.83
CA SER A 618 -13.62 23.79 62.19
C SER A 618 -13.48 25.19 62.76
N THR A 619 -13.51 26.22 61.91
CA THR A 619 -13.45 27.63 62.40
C THR A 619 -14.80 28.00 63.00
N PRO A 620 -14.87 28.33 64.30
CA PRO A 620 -16.13 28.72 64.91
C PRO A 620 -16.72 29.94 64.19
N LYS A 621 -17.96 29.82 63.67
CA LYS A 621 -18.66 31.01 63.19
C LYS A 621 -18.74 31.99 64.34
N THR A 622 -17.94 33.09 64.34
CA THR A 622 -18.11 34.23 65.20
C THR A 622 -19.59 34.66 65.08
N PRO A 623 -20.37 34.70 66.19
CA PRO A 623 -21.76 35.15 66.09
C PRO A 623 -21.78 36.51 65.40
N ALA A 624 -22.64 36.67 64.40
CA ALA A 624 -22.85 37.92 63.72
C ALA A 624 -23.00 39.04 64.84
N PRO A 625 -22.30 40.16 64.77
CA PRO A 625 -22.50 41.22 65.71
C PRO A 625 -23.98 41.60 65.70
N ALA A 626 -24.55 41.73 66.90
CA ALA A 626 -25.96 42.12 67.03
C ALA A 626 -26.20 43.41 66.24
N PRO A 627 -27.35 43.54 65.55
CA PRO A 627 -27.62 44.73 64.76
C PRO A 627 -27.41 45.98 65.63
N PRO A 628 -26.68 47.00 65.14
CA PRO A 628 -26.45 48.25 65.91
C PRO A 628 -27.78 48.92 66.21
N ALA A 629 -27.88 49.47 67.39
CA ALA A 629 -29.05 50.24 67.79
C ALA A 629 -29.23 51.39 66.76
N PRO A 630 -30.47 51.81 66.46
CA PRO A 630 -30.71 52.80 65.39
C PRO A 630 -30.12 54.13 65.80
N GLY A 631 -29.02 54.54 65.13
CA GLY A 631 -28.42 55.87 65.36
C GLY A 631 -26.91 56.04 65.11
N GLU A 632 -26.15 55.03 64.65
CA GLU A 632 -24.73 55.27 64.30
C GLU A 632 -24.46 54.96 62.84
N GLU A 633 -24.06 55.99 62.09
CA GLU A 633 -23.56 55.89 60.71
C GLU A 633 -22.22 55.17 60.71
N ALA A 634 -22.12 53.98 60.16
CA ALA A 634 -20.90 53.22 59.98
C ALA A 634 -20.18 53.66 58.69
N ALA A 635 -18.86 53.95 58.84
CA ALA A 635 -17.95 54.16 57.73
C ALA A 635 -17.77 52.89 56.88
N PRO A 636 -17.54 52.97 55.57
CA PRO A 636 -17.40 51.84 54.72
C PRO A 636 -16.13 51.04 55.04
N ASP A 637 -16.32 49.78 55.41
CA ASP A 637 -15.23 48.82 55.61
C ASP A 637 -14.91 48.17 54.23
N ASP A 638 -13.73 48.51 53.73
CA ASP A 638 -13.17 48.04 52.46
C ASP A 638 -12.32 46.78 52.73
N SER A 639 -13.01 45.68 53.01
CA SER A 639 -12.40 44.34 53.03
C SER A 639 -13.20 43.35 52.12
N GLY A 640 -13.21 43.68 50.85
CA GLY A 640 -13.65 42.75 49.80
C GLY A 640 -12.58 41.69 49.59
N SER A 641 -12.71 40.52 50.27
CA SER A 641 -12.03 39.33 49.81
C SER A 641 -12.56 38.96 48.42
N ALA A 642 -11.71 39.10 47.42
CA ALA A 642 -11.98 38.69 46.08
C ALA A 642 -12.35 37.18 46.05
N PRO A 643 -13.35 36.75 45.25
CA PRO A 643 -13.60 35.35 45.06
C PRO A 643 -12.34 34.70 44.48
N GLN A 644 -11.89 33.59 45.09
CA GLN A 644 -10.83 32.78 44.49
C GLN A 644 -11.22 32.45 43.04
N ASP A 645 -10.35 32.87 42.13
CA ASP A 645 -10.52 32.55 40.70
C ASP A 645 -10.67 31.04 40.54
N ALA A 646 -11.64 30.65 39.76
CA ALA A 646 -11.81 29.26 39.31
C ALA A 646 -10.48 28.78 38.75
N PRO A 647 -10.04 27.54 39.01
CA PRO A 647 -8.89 26.98 38.33
C PRO A 647 -9.07 27.15 36.84
N ALA A 648 -8.12 27.80 36.18
CA ALA A 648 -8.19 27.99 34.74
C ALA A 648 -8.26 26.60 34.08
N PRO A 649 -9.16 26.37 33.11
CA PRO A 649 -9.17 25.11 32.38
C PRO A 649 -7.76 24.84 31.86
N MET A 650 -7.17 23.72 32.30
CA MET A 650 -5.83 23.34 31.87
C MET A 650 -5.86 23.19 30.34
N PRO A 651 -4.85 23.66 29.61
CA PRO A 651 -4.77 23.45 28.19
C PRO A 651 -4.76 21.93 27.92
N VAL A 652 -5.76 21.46 27.21
CA VAL A 652 -5.83 20.05 26.77
C VAL A 652 -4.52 19.76 26.04
N PRO A 653 -3.75 18.74 26.42
CA PRO A 653 -2.52 18.41 25.72
C PRO A 653 -2.83 18.16 24.24
N ASP A 654 -2.09 18.83 23.41
CA ASP A 654 -2.24 18.88 21.96
C ASP A 654 -1.95 17.49 21.38
N SER A 655 -2.98 16.70 21.10
CA SER A 655 -2.82 15.46 20.37
C SER A 655 -2.54 15.81 18.91
N GLY A 656 -1.27 15.94 18.57
CA GLY A 656 -0.80 15.93 17.18
C GLY A 656 -0.33 17.25 16.58
N THR A 657 0.84 17.72 17.02
CA THR A 657 1.80 18.37 16.13
C THR A 657 3.20 18.16 16.70
N ALA A 658 3.98 17.35 16.01
CA ALA A 658 5.41 17.25 16.24
C ALA A 658 6.06 18.65 16.15
N PRO A 659 7.04 18.98 16.99
CA PRO A 659 7.94 20.07 16.70
C PRO A 659 8.65 19.80 15.39
N ALA A 660 8.77 20.83 14.54
CA ALA A 660 9.54 20.73 13.31
C ALA A 660 10.96 20.22 13.65
N PRO A 661 11.49 19.22 12.91
CA PRO A 661 12.86 18.82 13.09
C PRO A 661 13.76 20.05 12.85
N ALA A 662 14.68 20.30 13.78
CA ALA A 662 15.70 21.33 13.64
C ALA A 662 16.46 21.15 12.31
N PRO A 663 16.85 22.21 11.60
CA PRO A 663 17.54 22.07 10.33
C PRO A 663 18.91 21.41 10.58
N GLY A 664 18.98 20.13 10.21
CA GLY A 664 20.23 19.39 10.14
C GLY A 664 21.07 19.98 9.05
N THR A 665 22.27 20.41 9.38
CA THR A 665 23.36 20.74 8.46
C THR A 665 23.61 19.57 7.51
N PRO A 666 23.71 19.79 6.20
CA PRO A 666 24.00 18.72 5.24
C PRO A 666 25.48 18.31 5.31
N PRO A 667 25.80 17.02 5.02
CA PRO A 667 27.09 16.70 4.49
C PRO A 667 27.15 16.92 2.99
#